data_f9c2facc0b10880f3072df8bec37ecc9
#
_entry.id   f9c2facc0b10880f3072df8bec37ecc9
#
_cell.length_a   1.000
_cell.length_b   1.000
_cell.length_c   1.000
_cell.angle_alpha   90.00
_cell.angle_beta   90.00
_cell.angle_gamma   90.00
#
_symmetry.space_group_name_H-M   'P 1'
#
loop_
_entity.id
_entity.type
_entity.pdbx_description
1 polymer ?
#
loop_
_entity_poly.entity_id
_entity_poly.type
_entity_poly.pdbx_seq_one_letter_code
_entity_poly.pdbx_strand_id
1 'polypeptide(L)'
;MATGSKLVIVESPTKARKIGGYLGSDYTVMASVGHIRDLAQPSQVPSADKAKFGKFGVDVEDGFKPYYIVDGDKKKTVSELKSALKKADTLYLATDEDREGEAIAWHLVQTLKPKVPIKRMVFHEITPEAIKASLNNTRDVDGAMVDAQETRRILDRLYGYELSPVLWRKVGPGLSAGRVQSVATRLIVERERERMAFVRAPYWDVTATLEAMGAEGDNVAFDSRMVSLDGRRLAGSKDFGEDGLLTATGAKDNVVQLDETQARALAQSLEFATFTVTSMESKPYRRRPLPPFTTSTLQQTAGNRLSMSSRQTMRAAQGLYENGYITYMRTDSVTLSQEAIAAARSAVKSHFGDTFLSDAPKQYATKTAGAQEAHECIRPAGAQFRDPGEVAKKVPADQARLYALIWQRTLASQMADATGSTATVRLSASAGDQGEAVFQASGTVIEFPGFMKATGEGRHASSDKATDKTAEQSVKANDDNASLPPMKPGDELAATEVAADGHETQPPARYTEASLVKTLEAKEIGRPSTYASIISTIIDRGYVYERGRALIPSWLAFSVVKLLETKFPKYVDYQFTADMENGLDQIAHGMETGKDWLTSFYFGSGEGTAQSQDEAHAGLQQQVAQLGEIDARAINTIEIGDGLHVRVGRYGPYLEDVNDLDGEGNPKRASLPDTLAPDELTVEVGHDLIEHHSGGPRELGKDPVSGGTVEVRNGRFGPYVALIVPQSEAAGDAAAAQAKPQRGSKKAAADRPKMASLFKTMSPESLTLEDALKLLSLPREVGTYEEANAETGELQQVTVMANNGRYGPYLTKTGVDGKSDTRSLASEDEIFTVDLDKAKELFSQPKYGRGRGRGAAKPPLRDLGVDPETQKHVTIKEGFYGAYITDGETNRTLPKQYAAESIEPAEAFRLLAEKRAQGPSKRGRGRKASAKKTTAKSTKAGKPNAAEKARADRRAKVRELADQGWANTRIAKEIGSTAATVKADIDWLTANEGYSRPEVVPAR
;
A
#
# COMPACT_ATOMS: atom_id res chain seq x y z
N MET A 1 26.94 8.90 51.18
CA MET A 1 26.79 7.62 50.51
C MET A 1 26.79 7.92 49.04
N ALA A 2 27.70 7.40 48.24
CA ALA A 2 27.68 7.57 46.78
C ALA A 2 26.38 6.99 46.29
N THR A 3 25.53 7.80 45.63
CA THR A 3 24.30 7.36 44.98
C THR A 3 24.73 6.39 43.89
N GLY A 4 24.37 5.12 44.03
CA GLY A 4 24.71 4.07 43.06
C GLY A 4 24.11 4.35 41.69
N SER A 5 24.83 4.00 40.66
CA SER A 5 24.37 4.15 39.27
C SER A 5 23.25 3.15 38.96
N LYS A 6 22.13 3.62 38.36
CA LYS A 6 21.00 2.77 37.97
C LYS A 6 21.08 2.50 36.47
N LEU A 7 20.96 1.23 36.05
CA LEU A 7 20.95 0.85 34.64
C LEU A 7 19.50 0.65 34.17
N VAL A 8 19.10 1.36 33.11
CA VAL A 8 17.81 1.19 32.44
C VAL A 8 18.07 0.61 31.06
N ILE A 9 17.43 -0.51 30.71
CA ILE A 9 17.53 -1.13 29.38
C ILE A 9 16.20 -1.01 28.65
N VAL A 10 16.23 -0.49 27.44
CA VAL A 10 15.11 -0.33 26.50
C VAL A 10 15.40 -1.06 25.19
N GLU A 11 14.42 -1.18 24.27
CA GLU A 11 14.64 -1.90 23.00
C GLU A 11 15.38 -1.06 21.95
N SER A 12 15.16 0.26 21.91
CA SER A 12 15.68 1.07 20.79
C SER A 12 16.60 2.21 21.24
N PRO A 13 17.59 2.58 20.41
CA PRO A 13 18.46 3.72 20.68
C PRO A 13 17.71 5.06 20.76
N THR A 14 16.58 5.18 20.08
CA THR A 14 15.73 6.39 20.15
C THR A 14 15.10 6.53 21.51
N LYS A 15 14.50 5.45 22.05
CA LYS A 15 13.98 5.40 23.41
C LYS A 15 15.07 5.69 24.43
N ALA A 16 16.26 5.08 24.26
CA ALA A 16 17.37 5.30 25.19
C ALA A 16 17.75 6.78 25.30
N ARG A 17 17.87 7.47 24.18
CA ARG A 17 18.14 8.92 24.17
C ARG A 17 17.05 9.75 24.82
N LYS A 18 15.78 9.44 24.50
CA LYS A 18 14.63 10.17 25.04
C LYS A 18 14.49 10.00 26.55
N ILE A 19 14.44 8.75 26.99
CA ILE A 19 14.26 8.40 28.42
C ILE A 19 15.49 8.85 29.24
N GLY A 20 16.70 8.71 28.69
CA GLY A 20 17.91 9.23 29.33
C GLY A 20 17.85 10.73 29.59
N GLY A 21 17.29 11.49 28.64
CA GLY A 21 17.05 12.95 28.84
C GLY A 21 16.03 13.30 29.92
N TYR A 22 15.13 12.38 30.27
CA TYR A 22 14.12 12.59 31.31
C TYR A 22 14.57 12.18 32.73
N LEU A 23 15.45 11.16 32.81
CA LEU A 23 15.84 10.54 34.07
C LEU A 23 17.06 11.20 34.74
N GLY A 24 17.90 11.91 33.97
CA GLY A 24 19.08 12.61 34.47
C GLY A 24 20.30 11.71 34.69
N SER A 25 21.34 12.25 35.33
CA SER A 25 22.70 11.66 35.43
C SER A 25 22.82 10.40 36.27
N ASP A 26 21.86 10.16 37.17
CA ASP A 26 21.87 9.01 38.07
C ASP A 26 21.51 7.70 37.37
N TYR A 27 21.02 7.81 36.11
CA TYR A 27 20.58 6.71 35.31
C TYR A 27 21.43 6.55 34.05
N THR A 28 21.94 5.37 33.83
CA THR A 28 22.55 4.98 32.56
C THR A 28 21.48 4.27 31.73
N VAL A 29 21.03 4.88 30.61
CA VAL A 29 20.00 4.30 29.73
C VAL A 29 20.67 3.72 28.50
N MET A 30 20.46 2.42 28.23
CA MET A 30 21.05 1.69 27.10
C MET A 30 19.97 0.94 26.33
N ALA A 31 20.27 0.64 25.05
CA ALA A 31 19.36 -0.12 24.19
C ALA A 31 19.88 -1.54 23.96
N SER A 32 18.97 -2.54 23.98
CA SER A 32 19.25 -3.91 23.56
C SER A 32 19.23 -4.07 22.03
N VAL A 33 18.63 -3.11 21.34
CA VAL A 33 18.40 -3.14 19.88
C VAL A 33 17.53 -4.35 19.48
N GLY A 34 16.39 -4.53 20.17
CA GLY A 34 15.47 -5.66 20.01
C GLY A 34 15.93 -6.90 20.80
N HIS A 35 15.50 -8.09 20.34
CA HIS A 35 15.91 -9.36 20.94
C HIS A 35 17.43 -9.56 20.84
N ILE A 36 18.04 -10.10 21.89
CA ILE A 36 19.48 -10.38 21.97
C ILE A 36 19.82 -11.84 21.69
N ARG A 37 18.84 -12.74 21.76
CA ARG A 37 18.96 -14.16 21.47
C ARG A 37 17.69 -14.70 20.82
N ASP A 38 17.82 -15.76 20.04
CA ASP A 38 16.70 -16.49 19.40
C ASP A 38 16.97 -17.99 19.43
N LEU A 39 15.98 -18.80 19.02
CA LEU A 39 16.09 -20.25 18.84
C LEU A 39 17.20 -20.57 17.83
N ALA A 40 18.09 -21.49 18.19
CA ALA A 40 19.15 -21.92 17.31
C ALA A 40 18.63 -22.47 15.99
N GLN A 41 19.33 -22.16 14.90
CA GLN A 41 19.11 -22.85 13.63
C GLN A 41 19.73 -24.26 13.70
N PRO A 42 19.24 -25.24 12.92
CA PRO A 42 19.78 -26.60 12.91
C PRO A 42 21.31 -26.69 12.72
N SER A 43 21.86 -25.77 11.93
CA SER A 43 23.30 -25.68 11.68
C SER A 43 24.10 -25.10 12.85
N GLN A 44 23.46 -24.42 13.78
CA GLN A 44 24.09 -23.74 14.92
C GLN A 44 24.08 -24.61 16.20
N VAL A 45 23.29 -25.70 16.18
CA VAL A 45 23.25 -26.66 17.30
C VAL A 45 24.54 -27.50 17.30
N PRO A 46 25.26 -27.56 18.43
CA PRO A 46 26.48 -28.41 18.57
C PRO A 46 26.17 -29.87 18.29
N SER A 47 27.17 -30.61 17.80
CA SER A 47 27.01 -32.03 17.44
C SER A 47 26.52 -32.91 18.60
N ALA A 48 26.92 -32.60 19.84
CA ALA A 48 26.48 -33.32 21.04
C ALA A 48 24.98 -33.18 21.32
N ASP A 49 24.39 -32.02 20.95
CA ASP A 49 23.00 -31.67 21.24
C ASP A 49 22.08 -31.91 20.05
N LYS A 50 22.63 -32.27 18.87
CA LYS A 50 21.87 -32.44 17.62
C LYS A 50 20.76 -33.48 17.70
N ALA A 51 20.92 -34.55 18.49
CA ALA A 51 19.91 -35.58 18.66
C ALA A 51 18.60 -34.99 19.22
N LYS A 52 18.72 -34.03 20.14
CA LYS A 52 17.58 -33.41 20.84
C LYS A 52 17.07 -32.14 20.12
N PHE A 53 17.98 -31.28 19.75
CA PHE A 53 17.65 -29.93 19.27
C PHE A 53 17.84 -29.74 17.75
N GLY A 54 18.43 -30.74 17.07
CA GLY A 54 18.94 -30.54 15.70
C GLY A 54 17.92 -30.22 14.61
N LYS A 55 16.66 -30.59 14.82
CA LYS A 55 15.59 -30.30 13.83
C LYS A 55 15.01 -28.89 13.99
N PHE A 56 14.68 -28.49 15.19
CA PHE A 56 13.90 -27.28 15.47
C PHE A 56 14.65 -26.23 16.30
N GLY A 57 15.75 -26.59 16.96
CA GLY A 57 16.31 -25.80 18.06
C GLY A 57 15.43 -25.87 19.32
N VAL A 58 14.62 -26.92 19.43
CA VAL A 58 13.68 -27.21 20.52
C VAL A 58 13.70 -28.72 20.77
N ASP A 59 13.77 -29.13 22.04
CA ASP A 59 13.62 -30.52 22.46
C ASP A 59 12.13 -30.81 22.68
N VAL A 60 11.47 -31.39 21.69
CA VAL A 60 10.03 -31.65 21.71
C VAL A 60 9.67 -32.75 22.72
N GLU A 61 10.61 -33.69 23.02
CA GLU A 61 10.38 -34.79 23.93
C GLU A 61 10.57 -34.38 25.40
N ASP A 62 11.34 -33.30 25.68
CA ASP A 62 11.57 -32.76 27.03
C ASP A 62 10.76 -31.42 27.21
N GLY A 63 9.47 -31.50 27.02
CA GLY A 63 8.54 -30.37 27.29
C GLY A 63 8.81 -29.11 26.43
N PHE A 64 9.19 -29.29 25.17
CA PHE A 64 9.48 -28.23 24.20
C PHE A 64 10.60 -27.28 24.64
N LYS A 65 11.58 -27.79 25.34
CA LYS A 65 12.69 -26.98 25.86
C LYS A 65 13.49 -26.28 24.74
N PRO A 66 13.55 -24.94 24.74
CA PRO A 66 14.22 -24.19 23.69
C PRO A 66 15.75 -24.21 23.85
N TYR A 67 16.48 -24.25 22.74
CA TYR A 67 17.91 -24.02 22.66
C TYR A 67 18.18 -22.60 22.14
N TYR A 68 18.38 -21.67 23.07
CA TYR A 68 18.63 -20.27 22.74
C TYR A 68 20.12 -19.99 22.53
N ILE A 69 20.41 -19.20 21.51
CA ILE A 69 21.73 -18.66 21.22
C ILE A 69 21.69 -17.12 21.13
N VAL A 70 22.79 -16.51 21.53
CA VAL A 70 23.00 -15.07 21.34
C VAL A 70 23.41 -14.85 19.87
N ASP A 71 22.67 -14.03 19.15
CA ASP A 71 22.97 -13.71 17.75
C ASP A 71 24.35 -13.09 17.59
N GLY A 72 25.01 -13.40 16.50
CA GLY A 72 26.38 -12.97 16.23
C GLY A 72 26.58 -11.46 16.29
N ASP A 73 25.62 -10.71 15.70
CA ASP A 73 25.58 -9.25 15.67
C ASP A 73 25.25 -8.62 17.05
N LYS A 74 24.62 -9.37 17.96
CA LYS A 74 24.26 -8.91 19.30
C LYS A 74 25.35 -9.13 20.36
N LYS A 75 26.39 -9.91 20.08
CA LYS A 75 27.47 -10.19 21.02
C LYS A 75 28.13 -8.94 21.60
N LYS A 76 28.33 -7.92 20.76
CA LYS A 76 28.89 -6.62 21.17
C LYS A 76 27.94 -5.90 22.13
N THR A 77 26.67 -5.77 21.78
CA THR A 77 25.63 -5.15 22.62
C THR A 77 25.53 -5.84 23.98
N VAL A 78 25.50 -7.18 23.99
CA VAL A 78 25.47 -7.96 25.23
C VAL A 78 26.73 -7.72 26.11
N SER A 79 27.92 -7.59 25.50
CA SER A 79 29.16 -7.28 26.22
C SER A 79 29.12 -5.88 26.86
N GLU A 80 28.61 -4.88 26.11
CA GLU A 80 28.45 -3.49 26.59
C GLU A 80 27.41 -3.42 27.74
N LEU A 81 26.27 -4.10 27.62
CA LEU A 81 25.27 -4.20 28.68
C LEU A 81 25.81 -4.88 29.94
N LYS A 82 26.58 -5.98 29.81
CA LYS A 82 27.26 -6.64 30.94
C LYS A 82 28.24 -5.70 31.64
N SER A 83 28.97 -4.90 30.88
CA SER A 83 29.94 -3.95 31.42
C SER A 83 29.26 -2.80 32.18
N ALA A 84 28.12 -2.33 31.69
CA ALA A 84 27.29 -1.31 32.38
C ALA A 84 26.67 -1.89 33.66
N LEU A 85 26.13 -3.13 33.57
CA LEU A 85 25.47 -3.78 34.70
C LEU A 85 26.43 -4.00 35.90
N LYS A 86 27.71 -4.26 35.64
CA LYS A 86 28.72 -4.38 36.71
C LYS A 86 28.90 -3.15 37.56
N LYS A 87 28.50 -1.97 37.04
CA LYS A 87 28.61 -0.65 37.71
C LYS A 87 27.28 -0.18 38.30
N ALA A 88 26.20 -0.91 38.04
CA ALA A 88 24.87 -0.56 38.50
C ALA A 88 24.51 -1.25 39.82
N ASP A 89 23.72 -0.57 40.63
CA ASP A 89 23.16 -1.09 41.89
C ASP A 89 21.73 -1.60 41.70
N THR A 90 21.05 -1.20 40.59
CA THR A 90 19.71 -1.64 40.25
C THR A 90 19.58 -1.73 38.75
N LEU A 91 18.90 -2.74 38.24
CA LEU A 91 18.56 -2.93 36.85
C LEU A 91 17.07 -2.63 36.62
N TYR A 92 16.77 -1.68 35.76
CA TYR A 92 15.43 -1.41 35.28
C TYR A 92 15.28 -1.95 33.86
N LEU A 93 14.21 -2.71 33.62
CA LEU A 93 13.82 -3.22 32.30
C LEU A 93 12.63 -2.39 31.82
N ALA A 94 12.86 -1.54 30.85
CA ALA A 94 11.90 -0.56 30.34
C ALA A 94 11.53 -0.82 28.86
N THR A 95 11.32 -2.11 28.56
CA THR A 95 10.84 -2.59 27.26
C THR A 95 9.34 -2.33 27.13
N ASP A 96 8.81 -2.43 25.88
CA ASP A 96 7.38 -2.21 25.61
C ASP A 96 6.49 -3.11 26.49
N GLU A 97 5.23 -2.76 26.61
CA GLU A 97 4.27 -3.43 27.48
C GLU A 97 3.64 -4.68 26.83
N ASP A 98 3.99 -5.00 25.59
CA ASP A 98 3.49 -6.18 24.90
C ASP A 98 4.31 -7.44 25.25
N ARG A 99 3.84 -8.62 24.80
CA ARG A 99 4.51 -9.91 25.02
C ARG A 99 5.95 -9.94 24.50
N GLU A 100 6.21 -9.24 23.39
CA GLU A 100 7.56 -9.14 22.80
C GLU A 100 8.51 -8.37 23.73
N GLY A 101 8.04 -7.24 24.27
CA GLY A 101 8.82 -6.47 25.24
C GLY A 101 9.06 -7.23 26.53
N GLU A 102 8.09 -8.03 27.02
CA GLU A 102 8.22 -8.86 28.20
C GLU A 102 9.24 -10.00 27.98
N ALA A 103 9.20 -10.64 26.80
CA ALA A 103 10.18 -11.65 26.41
C ALA A 103 11.59 -11.06 26.26
N ILE A 104 11.73 -9.85 25.67
CA ILE A 104 13.03 -9.15 25.60
C ILE A 104 13.58 -8.93 27.02
N ALA A 105 12.75 -8.45 27.96
CA ALA A 105 13.13 -8.25 29.34
C ALA A 105 13.63 -9.56 29.98
N TRP A 106 12.88 -10.64 29.82
CA TRP A 106 13.26 -11.95 30.33
C TRP A 106 14.57 -12.48 29.69
N HIS A 107 14.72 -12.36 28.38
CA HIS A 107 15.94 -12.76 27.68
C HIS A 107 17.18 -11.98 28.16
N LEU A 108 17.01 -10.68 28.48
CA LEU A 108 18.06 -9.86 29.08
C LEU A 108 18.45 -10.39 30.45
N VAL A 109 17.48 -10.70 31.34
CA VAL A 109 17.75 -11.28 32.66
C VAL A 109 18.52 -12.59 32.55
N GLN A 110 18.05 -13.51 31.69
CA GLN A 110 18.67 -14.82 31.51
C GLN A 110 20.11 -14.74 30.95
N THR A 111 20.38 -13.74 30.07
CA THR A 111 21.68 -13.59 29.41
C THR A 111 22.68 -12.79 30.24
N LEU A 112 22.24 -11.74 30.91
CA LEU A 112 23.09 -10.86 31.70
C LEU A 112 23.34 -11.40 33.10
N LYS A 113 22.43 -12.20 33.67
CA LYS A 113 22.48 -12.82 35.01
C LYS A 113 22.77 -11.78 36.09
N PRO A 114 21.91 -10.75 36.24
CA PRO A 114 22.14 -9.67 37.21
C PRO A 114 22.19 -10.20 38.62
N LYS A 115 23.07 -9.60 39.44
CA LYS A 115 23.15 -9.83 40.88
C LYS A 115 22.55 -8.70 41.71
N VAL A 116 22.04 -7.70 41.03
CA VAL A 116 21.37 -6.52 41.59
C VAL A 116 19.86 -6.66 41.51
N PRO A 117 19.07 -5.89 42.30
CA PRO A 117 17.61 -5.86 42.17
C PRO A 117 17.18 -5.56 40.74
N ILE A 118 16.16 -6.29 40.25
CA ILE A 118 15.57 -6.15 38.94
C ILE A 118 14.20 -5.49 39.11
N LYS A 119 13.87 -4.52 38.29
CA LYS A 119 12.58 -3.83 38.28
C LYS A 119 12.06 -3.66 36.86
N ARG A 120 10.83 -4.08 36.62
CA ARG A 120 10.14 -3.91 35.34
C ARG A 120 9.36 -2.58 35.35
N MET A 121 9.70 -1.68 34.42
CA MET A 121 8.98 -0.43 34.17
C MET A 121 8.03 -0.62 32.98
N VAL A 122 6.78 -0.24 33.17
CA VAL A 122 5.73 -0.26 32.12
C VAL A 122 5.17 1.13 31.94
N PHE A 123 4.99 1.56 30.70
CA PHE A 123 4.44 2.88 30.34
C PHE A 123 3.80 2.83 28.95
N HIS A 124 2.66 3.51 28.83
CA HIS A 124 1.88 3.57 27.57
C HIS A 124 2.34 4.70 26.64
N GLU A 125 3.13 5.66 27.14
CA GLU A 125 3.64 6.79 26.37
C GLU A 125 5.01 7.22 26.89
N ILE A 126 5.82 7.84 26.02
CA ILE A 126 7.17 8.29 26.36
C ILE A 126 7.16 9.80 26.63
N THR A 127 6.53 10.18 27.75
CA THR A 127 6.52 11.54 28.30
C THR A 127 7.32 11.60 29.60
N PRO A 128 7.82 12.79 30.01
CA PRO A 128 8.54 12.92 31.28
C PRO A 128 7.71 12.44 32.47
N GLU A 129 6.41 12.73 32.46
CA GLU A 129 5.46 12.40 33.53
C GLU A 129 5.24 10.88 33.60
N ALA A 130 4.93 10.24 32.48
CA ALA A 130 4.72 8.79 32.42
C ALA A 130 5.98 7.98 32.80
N ILE A 131 7.15 8.42 32.32
CA ILE A 131 8.43 7.76 32.67
C ILE A 131 8.76 7.91 34.16
N LYS A 132 8.54 9.07 34.74
CA LYS A 132 8.74 9.27 36.21
C LYS A 132 7.73 8.48 37.04
N ALA A 133 6.47 8.43 36.61
CA ALA A 133 5.45 7.62 37.26
C ALA A 133 5.79 6.14 37.23
N SER A 134 6.28 5.61 36.11
CA SER A 134 6.64 4.20 35.97
C SER A 134 7.85 3.77 36.85
N LEU A 135 8.73 4.69 37.23
CA LEU A 135 9.78 4.41 38.20
C LEU A 135 9.24 4.09 39.60
N ASN A 136 8.11 4.68 39.96
CA ASN A 136 7.47 4.49 41.26
C ASN A 136 6.52 3.28 41.26
N ASN A 137 6.09 2.85 40.07
CA ASN A 137 5.13 1.75 39.87
C ASN A 137 5.80 0.59 39.11
N THR A 138 6.91 0.08 39.62
CA THR A 138 7.61 -1.06 39.06
C THR A 138 6.99 -2.38 39.50
N ARG A 139 7.07 -3.40 38.65
CA ARG A 139 6.64 -4.79 38.93
C ARG A 139 7.75 -5.78 38.60
N ASP A 140 7.52 -7.03 38.80
CA ASP A 140 8.36 -8.11 38.28
C ASP A 140 8.07 -8.38 36.81
N VAL A 141 8.94 -9.15 36.14
CA VAL A 141 8.69 -9.64 34.78
C VAL A 141 7.54 -10.64 34.83
N ASP A 142 6.57 -10.45 33.95
CA ASP A 142 5.38 -11.29 33.84
C ASP A 142 5.71 -12.62 33.14
N GLY A 143 5.73 -13.70 33.93
CA GLY A 143 6.06 -15.03 33.44
C GLY A 143 5.04 -15.59 32.45
N ALA A 144 3.76 -15.26 32.58
CA ALA A 144 2.72 -15.75 31.70
C ALA A 144 2.81 -15.10 30.30
N MET A 145 3.08 -13.81 30.26
CA MET A 145 3.35 -13.10 28.99
C MET A 145 4.61 -13.63 28.30
N VAL A 146 5.65 -13.98 29.05
CA VAL A 146 6.87 -14.61 28.52
C VAL A 146 6.56 -15.98 27.96
N ASP A 147 5.83 -16.82 28.69
CA ASP A 147 5.42 -18.15 28.24
C ASP A 147 4.60 -18.09 26.94
N ALA A 148 3.67 -17.15 26.84
CA ALA A 148 2.87 -16.95 25.62
C ALA A 148 3.74 -16.58 24.41
N GLN A 149 4.74 -15.70 24.58
CA GLN A 149 5.66 -15.32 23.51
C GLN A 149 6.59 -16.48 23.12
N GLU A 150 7.14 -17.20 24.10
CA GLU A 150 7.98 -18.38 23.89
C GLU A 150 7.20 -19.50 23.18
N THR A 151 5.98 -19.79 23.64
CA THR A 151 5.06 -20.72 23.01
C THR A 151 4.78 -20.36 21.56
N ARG A 152 4.47 -19.10 21.28
CA ARG A 152 4.26 -18.61 19.92
C ARG A 152 5.51 -18.81 19.07
N ARG A 153 6.70 -18.47 19.59
CA ARG A 153 7.96 -18.62 18.86
C ARG A 153 8.26 -20.08 18.52
N ILE A 154 8.01 -20.99 19.45
CA ILE A 154 8.15 -22.44 19.26
C ILE A 154 7.12 -22.95 18.26
N LEU A 155 5.85 -22.58 18.43
CA LEU A 155 4.76 -22.93 17.52
C LEU A 155 5.06 -22.56 16.07
N ASP A 156 5.46 -21.31 15.83
CA ASP A 156 5.79 -20.83 14.48
C ASP A 156 7.01 -21.59 13.90
N ARG A 157 7.94 -22.01 14.75
CA ARG A 157 9.09 -22.84 14.36
C ARG A 157 8.65 -24.25 13.98
N LEU A 158 7.83 -24.92 14.79
CA LEU A 158 7.32 -26.27 14.52
C LEU A 158 6.49 -26.29 13.24
N TYR A 159 5.53 -25.39 13.13
CA TYR A 159 4.68 -25.25 11.95
C TYR A 159 5.49 -25.03 10.67
N GLY A 160 6.38 -24.04 10.67
CA GLY A 160 7.19 -23.71 9.51
C GLY A 160 8.14 -24.81 9.09
N TYR A 161 8.76 -25.50 10.03
CA TYR A 161 9.78 -26.53 9.76
C TYR A 161 9.19 -27.90 9.41
N GLU A 162 7.94 -28.15 9.79
CA GLU A 162 7.20 -29.36 9.36
C GLU A 162 6.57 -29.17 7.97
N LEU A 163 5.91 -28.04 7.69
CA LEU A 163 5.15 -27.87 6.47
C LEU A 163 5.99 -27.34 5.29
N SER A 164 6.95 -26.45 5.53
CA SER A 164 7.74 -25.86 4.43
C SER A 164 8.53 -26.89 3.62
N PRO A 165 9.12 -27.96 4.20
CA PRO A 165 9.77 -29.02 3.42
C PRO A 165 8.82 -29.78 2.51
N VAL A 166 7.53 -29.89 2.86
CA VAL A 166 6.50 -30.49 1.99
C VAL A 166 6.27 -29.62 0.76
N LEU A 167 6.16 -28.29 0.98
CA LEU A 167 6.07 -27.32 -0.12
C LEU A 167 7.30 -27.39 -1.04
N TRP A 168 8.52 -27.50 -0.49
CA TRP A 168 9.74 -27.59 -1.30
C TRP A 168 9.77 -28.80 -2.21
N ARG A 169 9.28 -29.93 -1.72
CA ARG A 169 9.29 -31.20 -2.46
C ARG A 169 8.20 -31.27 -3.54
N LYS A 170 7.06 -30.58 -3.32
CA LYS A 170 5.85 -30.80 -4.13
C LYS A 170 5.44 -29.58 -4.96
N VAL A 171 5.83 -28.37 -4.56
CA VAL A 171 5.54 -27.14 -5.30
C VAL A 171 6.83 -26.49 -5.81
N GLY A 172 7.75 -26.09 -4.92
CA GLY A 172 9.00 -25.46 -5.37
C GLY A 172 9.93 -25.08 -4.22
N PRO A 173 11.24 -24.96 -4.49
CA PRO A 173 12.24 -24.67 -3.46
C PRO A 173 12.10 -23.24 -2.89
N GLY A 174 12.43 -23.07 -1.62
CA GLY A 174 12.47 -21.76 -0.95
C GLY A 174 11.11 -21.23 -0.52
N LEU A 175 10.02 -21.97 -0.72
CA LEU A 175 8.68 -21.63 -0.24
C LEU A 175 8.60 -21.80 1.27
N SER A 176 7.67 -21.13 1.91
CA SER A 176 7.43 -21.31 3.33
C SER A 176 5.95 -21.34 3.66
N ALA A 177 5.58 -22.26 4.54
CA ALA A 177 4.32 -22.20 5.26
C ALA A 177 4.51 -21.43 6.56
N GLY A 178 3.51 -20.72 6.97
CA GLY A 178 3.43 -20.05 8.25
C GLY A 178 1.99 -19.98 8.71
N ARG A 179 1.77 -20.15 10.00
CA ARG A 179 0.46 -20.33 10.62
C ARG A 179 -0.56 -19.28 10.18
N VAL A 180 -0.23 -18.01 10.23
CA VAL A 180 -1.12 -16.90 9.84
C VAL A 180 -0.93 -16.48 8.38
N GLN A 181 0.30 -16.52 7.86
CA GLN A 181 0.58 -16.12 6.48
C GLN A 181 -0.10 -17.03 5.46
N SER A 182 -0.17 -18.35 5.72
CA SER A 182 -0.81 -19.31 4.82
C SER A 182 -2.32 -19.07 4.75
N VAL A 183 -2.93 -18.75 5.87
CA VAL A 183 -4.36 -18.42 5.97
C VAL A 183 -4.68 -17.08 5.32
N ALA A 184 -3.84 -16.06 5.50
CA ALA A 184 -3.97 -14.79 4.79
C ALA A 184 -3.84 -14.96 3.26
N THR A 185 -2.93 -15.83 2.81
CA THR A 185 -2.80 -16.18 1.39
C THR A 185 -4.04 -16.88 0.87
N ARG A 186 -4.60 -17.82 1.66
CA ARG A 186 -5.83 -18.53 1.33
C ARG A 186 -7.01 -17.58 1.12
N LEU A 187 -7.22 -16.59 2.02
CA LEU A 187 -8.28 -15.57 1.86
C LEU A 187 -8.20 -14.84 0.52
N ILE A 188 -6.98 -14.50 0.09
CA ILE A 188 -6.78 -13.79 -1.18
C ILE A 188 -7.01 -14.74 -2.38
N VAL A 189 -6.57 -16.00 -2.28
CA VAL A 189 -6.80 -17.02 -3.33
C VAL A 189 -8.29 -17.36 -3.46
N GLU A 190 -9.01 -17.52 -2.34
CA GLU A 190 -10.46 -17.76 -2.35
C GLU A 190 -11.20 -16.60 -3.03
N ARG A 191 -10.85 -15.34 -2.68
CA ARG A 191 -11.42 -14.17 -3.34
C ARG A 191 -11.15 -14.16 -4.84
N GLU A 192 -9.98 -14.58 -5.28
CA GLU A 192 -9.69 -14.65 -6.70
C GLU A 192 -10.43 -15.79 -7.39
N ARG A 193 -10.62 -16.95 -6.72
CA ARG A 193 -11.49 -18.04 -7.21
C ARG A 193 -12.94 -17.58 -7.37
N GLU A 194 -13.48 -16.83 -6.39
CA GLU A 194 -14.81 -16.21 -6.50
C GLU A 194 -14.89 -15.31 -7.74
N ARG A 195 -13.86 -14.52 -8.01
CA ARG A 195 -13.79 -13.63 -9.17
C ARG A 195 -13.68 -14.38 -10.49
N MET A 196 -12.88 -15.45 -10.54
CA MET A 196 -12.74 -16.30 -11.74
C MET A 196 -14.04 -17.04 -12.07
N ALA A 197 -14.83 -17.41 -11.07
CA ALA A 197 -16.11 -18.09 -11.24
C ALA A 197 -17.28 -17.14 -11.50
N PHE A 198 -17.10 -15.82 -11.29
CA PHE A 198 -18.18 -14.85 -11.35
C PHE A 198 -18.65 -14.61 -12.78
N VAL A 199 -19.96 -14.77 -12.98
CA VAL A 199 -20.65 -14.47 -14.23
C VAL A 199 -21.30 -13.09 -14.14
N ARG A 200 -20.94 -12.19 -15.06
CA ARG A 200 -21.52 -10.86 -15.11
C ARG A 200 -22.92 -10.88 -15.68
N ALA A 201 -23.85 -10.23 -15.00
CA ALA A 201 -25.22 -10.06 -15.45
C ALA A 201 -25.44 -8.62 -15.93
N PRO A 202 -25.90 -8.39 -17.18
CA PRO A 202 -26.31 -7.08 -17.62
C PRO A 202 -27.69 -6.74 -17.03
N TYR A 203 -27.87 -5.50 -16.64
CA TYR A 203 -29.18 -4.95 -16.23
C TYR A 203 -29.23 -3.46 -16.54
N TRP A 204 -30.44 -2.93 -16.69
CA TRP A 204 -30.65 -1.54 -17.07
C TRP A 204 -31.54 -0.83 -16.05
N ASP A 205 -31.31 0.48 -15.90
CA ASP A 205 -32.26 1.36 -15.21
C ASP A 205 -32.59 2.59 -16.05
N VAL A 206 -33.51 3.40 -15.56
CA VAL A 206 -33.92 4.65 -16.20
C VAL A 206 -33.75 5.77 -15.18
N THR A 207 -33.06 6.82 -15.58
CA THR A 207 -32.86 8.04 -14.79
C THR A 207 -33.56 9.20 -15.42
N ALA A 208 -34.04 10.14 -14.60
CA ALA A 208 -34.67 11.37 -15.07
C ALA A 208 -34.12 12.56 -14.31
N THR A 209 -33.61 13.55 -15.02
CA THR A 209 -33.27 14.86 -14.47
C THR A 209 -34.52 15.76 -14.52
N LEU A 210 -34.99 16.16 -13.33
CA LEU A 210 -36.21 16.92 -13.14
C LEU A 210 -35.91 18.34 -12.66
N GLU A 211 -36.73 19.30 -12.97
CA GLU A 211 -36.63 20.65 -12.43
C GLU A 211 -37.82 20.98 -11.53
N ALA A 212 -37.52 21.54 -10.37
CA ALA A 212 -38.52 22.08 -9.46
C ALA A 212 -38.12 23.47 -8.95
N MET A 213 -39.09 24.24 -8.52
CA MET A 213 -38.86 25.58 -7.99
C MET A 213 -38.12 25.51 -6.66
N GLY A 214 -36.93 26.08 -6.60
CA GLY A 214 -36.11 26.20 -5.39
C GLY A 214 -36.70 27.20 -4.38
N ALA A 215 -36.17 27.19 -3.16
CA ALA A 215 -36.57 28.06 -2.07
C ALA A 215 -36.37 29.56 -2.37
N GLU A 216 -35.46 29.93 -3.27
CA GLU A 216 -35.13 31.29 -3.70
C GLU A 216 -35.89 31.71 -4.97
N GLY A 217 -36.73 30.81 -5.51
CA GLY A 217 -37.56 31.08 -6.68
C GLY A 217 -36.84 30.83 -8.02
N ASP A 218 -35.71 30.17 -8.00
CA ASP A 218 -34.95 29.64 -9.13
C ASP A 218 -35.33 28.19 -9.43
N ASN A 219 -35.16 27.75 -10.67
CA ASN A 219 -35.34 26.36 -11.03
C ASN A 219 -34.09 25.56 -10.60
N VAL A 220 -34.30 24.52 -9.80
CA VAL A 220 -33.26 23.60 -9.31
C VAL A 220 -33.45 22.25 -9.98
N ALA A 221 -32.45 21.83 -10.75
CA ALA A 221 -32.43 20.50 -11.34
C ALA A 221 -31.93 19.47 -10.33
N PHE A 222 -32.54 18.27 -10.34
CA PHE A 222 -32.10 17.14 -9.55
C PHE A 222 -32.33 15.82 -10.30
N ASP A 223 -31.47 14.84 -10.05
CA ASP A 223 -31.56 13.53 -10.67
C ASP A 223 -32.46 12.61 -9.83
N SER A 224 -33.32 11.87 -10.52
CA SER A 224 -34.16 10.82 -9.95
C SER A 224 -33.97 9.52 -10.70
N ARG A 225 -34.13 8.39 -10.01
CA ARG A 225 -33.96 7.06 -10.57
C ARG A 225 -35.23 6.26 -10.46
N MET A 226 -35.57 5.55 -11.51
CA MET A 226 -36.72 4.66 -11.50
C MET A 226 -36.49 3.49 -10.52
N VAL A 227 -37.44 3.28 -9.60
CA VAL A 227 -37.37 2.24 -8.57
C VAL A 227 -38.40 1.14 -8.78
N SER A 228 -39.49 1.42 -9.47
CA SER A 228 -40.49 0.40 -9.82
C SER A 228 -41.20 0.73 -11.11
N LEU A 229 -41.73 -0.28 -11.79
CA LEU A 229 -42.54 -0.24 -12.97
C LEU A 229 -43.75 -1.12 -12.72
N ASP A 230 -44.97 -0.53 -12.91
CA ASP A 230 -46.24 -1.21 -12.70
C ASP A 230 -46.32 -1.95 -11.37
N GLY A 231 -45.91 -1.28 -10.28
CA GLY A 231 -45.89 -1.79 -8.93
C GLY A 231 -44.80 -2.84 -8.62
N ARG A 232 -44.00 -3.23 -9.60
CA ARG A 232 -42.89 -4.19 -9.42
C ARG A 232 -41.57 -3.43 -9.33
N ARG A 233 -40.75 -3.78 -8.34
CA ARG A 233 -39.44 -3.17 -8.13
C ARG A 233 -38.46 -3.53 -9.26
N LEU A 234 -37.61 -2.57 -9.69
CA LEU A 234 -36.54 -2.88 -10.61
C LEU A 234 -35.41 -3.70 -9.98
N ALA A 235 -34.85 -4.59 -10.79
CA ALA A 235 -33.66 -5.34 -10.42
C ALA A 235 -32.44 -4.40 -10.34
N GLY A 236 -31.66 -4.54 -9.27
CA GLY A 236 -30.35 -3.91 -9.12
C GLY A 236 -29.27 -4.96 -8.91
N SER A 237 -28.01 -4.56 -8.83
CA SER A 237 -26.85 -5.48 -8.70
C SER A 237 -26.99 -6.52 -7.57
N LYS A 238 -27.72 -6.21 -6.50
CA LYS A 238 -27.92 -7.09 -5.34
C LYS A 238 -28.91 -8.24 -5.58
N ASP A 239 -29.67 -8.15 -6.65
CA ASP A 239 -30.69 -9.15 -6.98
C ASP A 239 -30.13 -10.31 -7.81
N PHE A 240 -28.84 -10.22 -8.22
CA PHE A 240 -28.14 -11.24 -9.00
C PHE A 240 -27.17 -12.03 -8.10
N GLY A 241 -27.08 -13.34 -8.36
CA GLY A 241 -26.08 -14.22 -7.78
C GLY A 241 -24.73 -14.16 -8.50
N GLU A 242 -23.78 -14.94 -7.99
CA GLU A 242 -22.45 -15.09 -8.59
C GLU A 242 -22.50 -15.79 -9.97
N ASP A 243 -23.59 -16.51 -10.23
CA ASP A 243 -23.90 -17.20 -11.49
C ASP A 243 -24.51 -16.29 -12.56
N GLY A 244 -24.70 -15.01 -12.26
CA GLY A 244 -25.31 -14.03 -13.15
C GLY A 244 -26.83 -14.15 -13.27
N LEU A 245 -27.46 -15.01 -12.48
CA LEU A 245 -28.92 -15.20 -12.47
C LEU A 245 -29.55 -14.43 -11.31
N LEU A 246 -30.86 -14.13 -11.42
CA LEU A 246 -31.60 -13.55 -10.31
C LEU A 246 -31.62 -14.52 -9.13
N THR A 247 -31.27 -14.00 -7.95
CA THR A 247 -31.31 -14.80 -6.71
C THR A 247 -32.72 -15.26 -6.39
N ALA A 248 -32.83 -16.30 -5.55
CA ALA A 248 -34.14 -16.79 -5.10
C ALA A 248 -34.96 -15.70 -4.39
N THR A 249 -34.33 -14.75 -3.73
CA THR A 249 -34.99 -13.58 -3.13
C THR A 249 -35.46 -12.61 -4.20
N GLY A 250 -34.64 -12.28 -5.17
CA GLY A 250 -35.05 -11.42 -6.31
C GLY A 250 -36.23 -12.00 -7.10
N ALA A 251 -36.21 -13.32 -7.34
CA ALA A 251 -37.30 -14.01 -8.01
C ALA A 251 -38.61 -14.02 -7.17
N LYS A 252 -38.51 -14.18 -5.83
CA LYS A 252 -39.66 -14.10 -4.93
C LYS A 252 -40.26 -12.70 -4.83
N ASP A 253 -39.40 -11.69 -4.80
CA ASP A 253 -39.79 -10.28 -4.73
C ASP A 253 -40.38 -9.78 -6.05
N ASN A 254 -40.48 -10.64 -7.08
CA ASN A 254 -41.05 -10.34 -8.40
C ASN A 254 -40.46 -9.06 -9.00
N VAL A 255 -39.09 -8.94 -8.98
CA VAL A 255 -38.41 -7.80 -9.57
C VAL A 255 -38.50 -7.83 -11.08
N VAL A 256 -38.46 -6.64 -11.70
CA VAL A 256 -38.37 -6.47 -13.16
C VAL A 256 -36.92 -6.26 -13.52
N GLN A 257 -36.36 -7.15 -14.34
CA GLN A 257 -35.07 -6.93 -15.00
C GLN A 257 -35.35 -6.31 -16.37
N LEU A 258 -34.80 -5.14 -16.63
CA LEU A 258 -34.88 -4.50 -17.94
C LEU A 258 -33.68 -4.89 -18.80
N ASP A 259 -33.94 -5.12 -20.08
CA ASP A 259 -32.91 -5.15 -21.10
C ASP A 259 -32.74 -3.76 -21.76
N GLU A 260 -31.74 -3.61 -22.64
CA GLU A 260 -31.46 -2.36 -23.34
C GLU A 260 -32.68 -1.85 -24.12
N THR A 261 -33.38 -2.71 -24.84
CA THR A 261 -34.51 -2.36 -25.69
C THR A 261 -35.67 -1.82 -24.83
N GLN A 262 -35.96 -2.51 -23.76
CA GLN A 262 -37.02 -2.13 -22.80
C GLN A 262 -36.68 -0.81 -22.11
N ALA A 263 -35.45 -0.65 -21.62
CA ALA A 263 -35.03 0.57 -20.93
C ALA A 263 -35.06 1.80 -21.87
N ARG A 264 -34.61 1.67 -23.10
CA ARG A 264 -34.65 2.73 -24.08
C ARG A 264 -36.10 3.10 -24.51
N ALA A 265 -36.97 2.09 -24.67
CA ALA A 265 -38.36 2.32 -24.96
C ALA A 265 -39.09 3.06 -23.80
N LEU A 266 -38.76 2.67 -22.55
CA LEU A 266 -39.27 3.38 -21.35
C LEU A 266 -38.78 4.81 -21.29
N ALA A 267 -37.47 5.04 -21.49
CA ALA A 267 -36.91 6.40 -21.49
C ALA A 267 -37.61 7.28 -22.54
N GLN A 268 -37.80 6.79 -23.76
CA GLN A 268 -38.47 7.51 -24.82
C GLN A 268 -39.94 7.79 -24.50
N SER A 269 -40.66 6.86 -23.87
CA SER A 269 -42.07 7.10 -23.49
C SER A 269 -42.22 8.10 -22.35
N LEU A 270 -41.19 8.26 -21.53
CA LEU A 270 -41.15 9.14 -20.37
C LEU A 270 -40.56 10.52 -20.67
N GLU A 271 -39.97 10.76 -21.86
CA GLU A 271 -39.29 12.01 -22.23
C GLU A 271 -40.23 13.24 -22.12
N PHE A 272 -41.51 13.04 -22.44
CA PHE A 272 -42.52 14.10 -22.38
C PHE A 272 -43.59 13.81 -21.32
N ALA A 273 -43.37 12.86 -20.43
CA ALA A 273 -44.32 12.52 -19.38
C ALA A 273 -44.33 13.58 -18.27
N THR A 274 -45.47 13.74 -17.64
CA THR A 274 -45.59 14.53 -16.41
C THR A 274 -45.20 13.66 -15.22
N PHE A 275 -44.27 14.14 -14.41
CA PHE A 275 -43.83 13.49 -13.18
C PHE A 275 -44.58 14.12 -12.01
N THR A 276 -45.46 13.34 -11.38
CA THR A 276 -46.26 13.82 -10.24
C THR A 276 -45.64 13.38 -8.94
N VAL A 277 -45.40 14.31 -8.04
CA VAL A 277 -44.89 13.99 -6.70
C VAL A 277 -45.95 13.22 -5.91
N THR A 278 -45.67 11.98 -5.57
CA THR A 278 -46.56 11.11 -4.79
C THR A 278 -46.28 11.20 -3.28
N SER A 279 -45.04 11.37 -2.88
CA SER A 279 -44.71 11.59 -1.48
C SER A 279 -43.38 12.33 -1.34
N MET A 280 -43.28 13.10 -0.25
CA MET A 280 -42.02 13.67 0.21
C MET A 280 -41.85 13.42 1.71
N GLU A 281 -40.85 12.62 2.05
CA GLU A 281 -40.54 12.26 3.45
C GLU A 281 -39.26 12.94 3.88
N SER A 282 -39.23 13.52 5.06
CA SER A 282 -38.02 14.02 5.68
C SER A 282 -37.76 13.24 6.98
N LYS A 283 -36.53 12.70 7.09
CA LYS A 283 -36.10 11.94 8.28
C LYS A 283 -34.91 12.62 8.93
N PRO A 284 -34.84 12.68 10.26
CA PRO A 284 -33.67 13.21 10.97
C PRO A 284 -32.40 12.42 10.57
N TYR A 285 -31.35 13.13 10.16
CA TYR A 285 -30.02 12.58 9.95
C TYR A 285 -29.18 12.79 11.19
N ARG A 286 -28.57 11.73 11.69
CA ARG A 286 -27.62 11.80 12.79
C ARG A 286 -26.46 10.84 12.57
N ARG A 287 -25.24 11.37 12.53
CA ARG A 287 -24.02 10.58 12.40
C ARG A 287 -23.13 10.77 13.61
N ARG A 288 -22.75 9.66 14.24
CA ARG A 288 -21.87 9.64 15.42
C ARG A 288 -20.41 9.56 15.01
N PRO A 289 -19.49 10.16 15.77
CA PRO A 289 -18.06 9.99 15.55
C PRO A 289 -17.63 8.55 15.81
N LEU A 290 -16.59 8.13 15.07
CA LEU A 290 -15.97 6.83 15.27
C LEU A 290 -15.09 6.82 16.52
N PRO A 291 -14.86 5.64 17.16
CA PRO A 291 -13.94 5.48 18.27
C PRO A 291 -12.52 5.95 17.95
N PRO A 292 -11.67 6.23 18.95
CA PRO A 292 -10.23 6.38 18.79
C PRO A 292 -9.61 5.17 18.07
N PHE A 293 -8.39 5.33 17.56
CA PHE A 293 -7.74 4.29 16.78
C PHE A 293 -7.24 3.11 17.62
N THR A 294 -7.52 1.91 17.12
CA THR A 294 -6.75 0.70 17.35
C THR A 294 -5.65 0.58 16.27
N THR A 295 -4.74 -0.38 16.40
CA THR A 295 -3.74 -0.69 15.37
C THR A 295 -4.39 -0.99 14.02
N SER A 296 -5.42 -1.83 14.02
CA SER A 296 -6.15 -2.23 12.82
C SER A 296 -6.85 -1.05 12.15
N THR A 297 -7.64 -0.28 12.90
CA THR A 297 -8.38 0.87 12.36
C THR A 297 -7.45 2.00 11.90
N LEU A 298 -6.27 2.14 12.54
CA LEU A 298 -5.23 3.07 12.08
C LEU A 298 -4.66 2.64 10.73
N GLN A 299 -4.30 1.36 10.57
CA GLN A 299 -3.78 0.83 9.30
C GLN A 299 -4.81 0.97 8.18
N GLN A 300 -6.08 0.62 8.44
CA GLN A 300 -7.18 0.77 7.48
C GLN A 300 -7.35 2.23 7.05
N THR A 301 -7.43 3.15 8.00
CA THR A 301 -7.67 4.56 7.69
C THR A 301 -6.45 5.22 7.02
N ALA A 302 -5.24 4.88 7.44
CA ALA A 302 -4.02 5.38 6.81
C ALA A 302 -3.86 4.84 5.37
N GLY A 303 -4.21 3.58 5.14
CA GLY A 303 -4.27 2.98 3.80
C GLY A 303 -5.25 3.71 2.88
N ASN A 304 -6.46 3.94 3.36
CA ASN A 304 -7.53 4.57 2.56
C ASN A 304 -7.32 6.07 2.35
N ARG A 305 -6.94 6.84 3.38
CA ARG A 305 -6.85 8.32 3.31
C ARG A 305 -5.46 8.85 2.98
N LEU A 306 -4.39 8.16 3.36
CA LEU A 306 -3.02 8.61 3.17
C LEU A 306 -2.25 7.79 2.13
N SER A 307 -2.85 6.72 1.59
CA SER A 307 -2.22 5.75 0.68
C SER A 307 -0.91 5.19 1.26
N MET A 308 -0.90 4.90 2.56
CA MET A 308 0.22 4.28 3.26
C MET A 308 0.00 2.78 3.37
N SER A 309 1.03 1.98 3.04
CA SER A 309 0.98 0.55 3.34
C SER A 309 0.97 0.29 4.85
N SER A 310 0.50 -0.89 5.28
CA SER A 310 0.50 -1.30 6.69
C SER A 310 1.90 -1.23 7.29
N ARG A 311 2.94 -1.66 6.54
CA ARG A 311 4.36 -1.53 6.92
C ARG A 311 4.79 -0.07 7.10
N GLN A 312 4.39 0.82 6.19
CA GLN A 312 4.72 2.25 6.27
C GLN A 312 4.01 2.91 7.46
N THR A 313 2.74 2.58 7.67
CA THR A 313 1.92 3.08 8.79
C THR A 313 2.54 2.69 10.12
N MET A 314 2.89 1.40 10.32
CA MET A 314 3.48 0.95 11.57
C MET A 314 4.89 1.53 11.82
N ARG A 315 5.70 1.68 10.77
CA ARG A 315 7.01 2.36 10.89
C ARG A 315 6.87 3.83 11.30
N ALA A 316 5.91 4.53 10.72
CA ALA A 316 5.65 5.94 11.08
C ALA A 316 5.10 6.05 12.51
N ALA A 317 4.16 5.17 12.90
CA ALA A 317 3.60 5.11 14.25
C ALA A 317 4.67 4.81 15.30
N GLN A 318 5.56 3.83 15.05
CA GLN A 318 6.67 3.52 15.93
C GLN A 318 7.59 4.74 16.12
N GLY A 319 7.93 5.44 15.03
CA GLY A 319 8.73 6.66 15.13
C GLY A 319 8.05 7.77 15.95
N LEU A 320 6.73 7.92 15.82
CA LEU A 320 5.96 8.87 16.65
C LEU A 320 5.94 8.46 18.12
N TYR A 321 5.71 7.19 18.42
CA TYR A 321 5.71 6.67 19.80
C TYR A 321 7.08 6.82 20.45
N GLU A 322 8.16 6.34 19.82
CA GLU A 322 9.53 6.42 20.37
C GLU A 322 9.98 7.87 20.64
N ASN A 323 9.43 8.84 19.90
CA ASN A 323 9.68 10.27 20.10
C ASN A 323 8.68 10.94 21.03
N GLY A 324 7.74 10.21 21.63
CA GLY A 324 6.77 10.70 22.62
C GLY A 324 5.72 11.64 22.02
N TYR A 325 5.25 11.35 20.81
CA TYR A 325 4.16 12.08 20.16
C TYR A 325 2.82 11.37 20.28
N ILE A 326 2.81 10.06 20.35
CA ILE A 326 1.60 9.23 20.49
C ILE A 326 1.79 8.18 21.58
N THR A 327 0.70 7.58 22.03
CA THR A 327 0.68 6.38 22.88
C THR A 327 1.18 5.17 22.12
N TYR A 328 1.35 4.03 22.80
CA TYR A 328 1.78 2.78 22.20
C TYR A 328 0.88 2.38 21.01
N MET A 329 1.50 2.02 19.91
CA MET A 329 0.81 1.84 18.62
C MET A 329 0.30 0.43 18.36
N ARG A 330 0.60 -0.55 19.23
CA ARG A 330 0.11 -1.93 19.13
C ARG A 330 -0.94 -2.18 20.19
N THR A 331 -2.17 -1.85 19.87
CA THR A 331 -3.33 -1.98 20.78
C THR A 331 -4.60 -2.30 20.01
N ASP A 332 -5.45 -3.10 20.60
CA ASP A 332 -6.82 -3.37 20.17
C ASP A 332 -7.85 -2.58 20.99
N SER A 333 -7.41 -1.81 21.99
CA SER A 333 -8.25 -0.98 22.83
C SER A 333 -8.67 0.31 22.13
N VAL A 334 -9.92 0.73 22.37
CA VAL A 334 -10.47 2.04 22.01
C VAL A 334 -10.64 2.96 23.20
N THR A 335 -10.16 2.54 24.37
CA THR A 335 -10.35 3.24 25.65
C THR A 335 -9.43 4.47 25.74
N LEU A 336 -9.97 5.59 26.20
CA LEU A 336 -9.22 6.78 26.56
C LEU A 336 -9.15 6.88 28.09
N SER A 337 -7.99 7.20 28.64
CA SER A 337 -7.88 7.58 30.06
C SER A 337 -8.63 8.86 30.36
N GLN A 338 -8.95 9.12 31.64
CA GLN A 338 -9.64 10.34 32.04
C GLN A 338 -8.84 11.58 31.69
N GLU A 339 -7.51 11.50 31.79
CA GLU A 339 -6.59 12.57 31.41
C GLU A 339 -6.66 12.84 29.91
N ALA A 340 -6.68 11.80 29.08
CA ALA A 340 -6.79 11.91 27.62
C ALA A 340 -8.14 12.46 27.18
N ILE A 341 -9.24 12.08 27.87
CA ILE A 341 -10.57 12.65 27.63
C ILE A 341 -10.56 14.15 27.92
N ALA A 342 -9.99 14.56 29.06
CA ALA A 342 -9.90 15.97 29.45
C ALA A 342 -9.05 16.75 28.41
N ALA A 343 -7.90 16.20 28.00
CA ALA A 343 -7.03 16.81 26.99
C ALA A 343 -7.74 16.95 25.63
N ALA A 344 -8.43 15.90 25.16
CA ALA A 344 -9.17 15.93 23.90
C ALA A 344 -10.30 16.97 23.93
N ARG A 345 -11.07 17.01 25.02
CA ARG A 345 -12.17 17.96 25.19
C ARG A 345 -11.66 19.41 25.25
N SER A 346 -10.55 19.66 25.94
CA SER A 346 -9.89 20.96 25.97
C SER A 346 -9.41 21.38 24.57
N ALA A 347 -8.83 20.45 23.80
CA ALA A 347 -8.39 20.72 22.44
C ALA A 347 -9.58 20.99 21.51
N VAL A 348 -10.70 20.27 21.64
CA VAL A 348 -11.94 20.55 20.88
C VAL A 348 -12.40 21.98 21.16
N LYS A 349 -12.48 22.35 22.42
CA LYS A 349 -12.93 23.69 22.83
C LYS A 349 -12.03 24.80 22.26
N SER A 350 -10.72 24.62 22.29
CA SER A 350 -9.76 25.61 21.78
C SER A 350 -9.73 25.75 20.26
N HIS A 351 -9.91 24.64 19.49
CA HIS A 351 -9.80 24.64 18.03
C HIS A 351 -11.13 24.82 17.29
N PHE A 352 -12.24 24.38 17.89
CA PHE A 352 -13.55 24.35 17.24
C PHE A 352 -14.63 25.14 17.99
N GLY A 353 -14.45 25.41 19.27
CA GLY A 353 -15.42 26.10 20.15
C GLY A 353 -16.33 25.14 20.92
N ASP A 354 -17.05 25.68 21.89
CA ASP A 354 -17.88 24.90 22.82
C ASP A 354 -19.05 24.17 22.15
N THR A 355 -19.62 24.74 21.08
CA THR A 355 -20.73 24.14 20.32
C THR A 355 -20.38 22.81 19.66
N PHE A 356 -19.09 22.58 19.39
CA PHE A 356 -18.62 21.32 18.79
C PHE A 356 -18.27 20.25 19.82
N LEU A 357 -18.29 20.59 21.10
CA LEU A 357 -18.03 19.64 22.16
C LEU A 357 -19.29 18.80 22.43
N SER A 358 -19.13 17.50 22.67
CA SER A 358 -20.26 16.68 23.13
C SER A 358 -20.70 17.08 24.54
N ASP A 359 -22.01 16.99 24.84
CA ASP A 359 -22.57 17.38 26.14
C ASP A 359 -21.89 16.68 27.33
N ALA A 360 -21.60 15.40 27.15
CA ALA A 360 -20.87 14.59 28.14
C ALA A 360 -19.65 13.92 27.49
N PRO A 361 -18.63 13.53 28.29
CA PRO A 361 -17.51 12.72 27.80
C PRO A 361 -18.01 11.43 27.15
N LYS A 362 -17.60 11.19 25.89
CA LYS A 362 -17.93 9.96 25.18
C LYS A 362 -16.96 8.86 25.59
N GLN A 363 -17.51 7.72 25.99
CA GLN A 363 -16.77 6.50 26.28
C GLN A 363 -17.05 5.46 25.20
N TYR A 364 -16.04 4.68 24.85
CA TYR A 364 -16.10 3.62 23.86
C TYR A 364 -15.67 2.31 24.51
N ALA A 365 -16.45 1.27 24.31
CA ALA A 365 -16.11 -0.08 24.78
C ALA A 365 -15.44 -0.87 23.66
N THR A 366 -14.41 -1.62 24.00
CA THR A 366 -13.77 -2.59 23.11
C THR A 366 -14.72 -3.79 22.93
N LYS A 367 -14.94 -4.20 21.69
CA LYS A 367 -15.86 -5.31 21.35
C LYS A 367 -15.15 -6.66 21.23
N THR A 368 -13.82 -6.68 21.18
CA THR A 368 -13.01 -7.87 20.96
C THR A 368 -12.96 -8.66 22.26
N ALA A 369 -13.42 -9.91 22.23
CA ALA A 369 -13.24 -10.86 23.33
C ALA A 369 -11.73 -11.10 23.49
N GLY A 370 -11.18 -10.94 24.70
CA GLY A 370 -9.74 -11.09 24.94
C GLY A 370 -8.89 -9.84 24.71
N ALA A 371 -9.51 -8.67 24.45
CA ALA A 371 -8.78 -7.39 24.44
C ALA A 371 -8.09 -7.19 25.78
N GLN A 372 -6.82 -6.80 25.74
CA GLN A 372 -6.07 -6.44 26.94
C GLN A 372 -6.65 -5.14 27.50
N GLU A 373 -7.59 -5.23 28.44
CA GLU A 373 -8.34 -4.08 28.98
C GLU A 373 -7.47 -2.99 29.61
N ALA A 374 -6.20 -3.32 29.91
CA ALA A 374 -5.24 -2.39 30.49
C ALA A 374 -4.63 -1.39 29.49
N HIS A 375 -4.83 -1.59 28.19
CA HIS A 375 -4.21 -0.74 27.16
C HIS A 375 -5.10 0.44 26.78
N GLU A 376 -4.47 1.60 26.53
CA GLU A 376 -5.12 2.75 25.90
C GLU A 376 -5.18 2.58 24.37
N CYS A 377 -6.05 3.37 23.75
CA CYS A 377 -6.11 3.55 22.29
C CYS A 377 -4.87 4.33 21.79
N ILE A 378 -4.69 4.33 20.46
CA ILE A 378 -3.67 5.17 19.81
C ILE A 378 -4.17 6.63 19.80
N ARG A 379 -3.51 7.50 20.56
CA ARG A 379 -3.83 8.90 20.71
C ARG A 379 -2.58 9.79 20.78
N PRO A 380 -2.68 11.11 20.62
CA PRO A 380 -1.61 12.02 20.96
C PRO A 380 -1.17 11.85 22.43
N ALA A 381 0.13 11.88 22.68
CA ALA A 381 0.70 11.69 24.02
C ALA A 381 0.61 12.94 24.89
N GLY A 382 0.51 12.74 26.21
CA GLY A 382 0.50 13.76 27.25
C GLY A 382 -0.87 14.33 27.56
N ALA A 383 -0.93 15.15 28.62
CA ALA A 383 -2.12 15.84 29.11
C ALA A 383 -2.54 17.04 28.25
N GLN A 384 -1.71 17.48 27.33
CA GLN A 384 -1.98 18.53 26.34
C GLN A 384 -1.52 18.05 24.97
N PHE A 385 -2.46 17.92 24.05
CA PHE A 385 -2.15 17.43 22.71
C PHE A 385 -1.45 18.51 21.90
N ARG A 386 -0.30 18.16 21.34
CA ARG A 386 0.47 19.07 20.47
C ARG A 386 -0.26 19.33 19.17
N ASP A 387 -0.21 20.57 18.70
CA ASP A 387 -0.79 20.91 17.40
C ASP A 387 -0.09 20.17 16.25
N PRO A 388 -0.85 19.61 15.29
CA PRO A 388 -0.26 18.91 14.13
C PRO A 388 0.72 19.77 13.32
N GLY A 389 0.49 21.08 13.21
CA GLY A 389 1.39 22.00 12.52
C GLY A 389 2.74 22.17 13.23
N GLU A 390 2.76 22.08 14.55
CA GLU A 390 4.01 22.11 15.34
C GLU A 390 4.77 20.80 15.24
N VAL A 391 4.07 19.67 15.27
CA VAL A 391 4.68 18.35 15.12
C VAL A 391 5.27 18.19 13.72
N ALA A 392 4.58 18.68 12.69
CA ALA A 392 5.05 18.61 11.30
C ALA A 392 6.39 19.33 11.06
N LYS A 393 6.76 20.29 11.91
CA LYS A 393 8.08 20.95 11.83
C LYS A 393 9.23 20.11 12.40
N LYS A 394 8.90 19.03 13.14
CA LYS A 394 9.87 18.26 13.94
C LYS A 394 10.04 16.80 13.50
N VAL A 395 9.12 16.30 12.66
CA VAL A 395 9.11 14.90 12.23
C VAL A 395 9.08 14.78 10.71
N PRO A 396 9.43 13.63 10.12
CA PRO A 396 9.27 13.35 8.69
C PRO A 396 7.81 13.52 8.22
N ALA A 397 7.63 13.79 6.93
CA ALA A 397 6.32 14.11 6.36
C ALA A 397 5.27 12.99 6.50
N ASP A 398 5.68 11.72 6.45
CA ASP A 398 4.84 10.56 6.68
C ASP A 398 4.35 10.49 8.13
N GLN A 399 5.24 10.70 9.09
CA GLN A 399 4.90 10.79 10.51
C GLN A 399 3.98 11.99 10.79
N ALA A 400 4.23 13.15 10.19
CA ALA A 400 3.39 14.33 10.35
C ALA A 400 1.95 14.09 9.89
N ARG A 401 1.77 13.46 8.71
CA ARG A 401 0.44 13.12 8.18
C ARG A 401 -0.28 12.10 9.07
N LEU A 402 0.44 11.09 9.54
CA LEU A 402 -0.13 10.07 10.43
C LEU A 402 -0.51 10.67 11.78
N TYR A 403 0.33 11.53 12.35
CA TYR A 403 0.01 12.25 13.60
C TYR A 403 -1.26 13.10 13.45
N ALA A 404 -1.38 13.86 12.36
CA ALA A 404 -2.56 14.67 12.09
C ALA A 404 -3.84 13.81 12.02
N LEU A 405 -3.76 12.64 11.40
CA LEU A 405 -4.86 11.68 11.31
C LEU A 405 -5.27 11.16 12.71
N ILE A 406 -4.28 10.79 13.56
CA ILE A 406 -4.51 10.33 14.93
C ILE A 406 -5.13 11.44 15.77
N TRP A 407 -4.59 12.65 15.68
CA TRP A 407 -5.08 13.82 16.39
C TRP A 407 -6.54 14.13 16.02
N GLN A 408 -6.85 14.19 14.70
CA GLN A 408 -8.20 14.44 14.22
C GLN A 408 -9.20 13.39 14.73
N ARG A 409 -8.86 12.11 14.69
CA ARG A 409 -9.73 11.02 15.16
C ARG A 409 -9.96 11.10 16.67
N THR A 410 -8.92 11.39 17.44
CA THR A 410 -9.02 11.51 18.90
C THR A 410 -9.93 12.67 19.29
N LEU A 411 -9.77 13.84 18.69
CA LEU A 411 -10.65 14.98 18.94
C LEU A 411 -12.08 14.70 18.50
N ALA A 412 -12.26 14.20 17.27
CA ALA A 412 -13.56 13.84 16.72
C ALA A 412 -14.35 12.90 17.64
N SER A 413 -13.66 11.95 18.30
CA SER A 413 -14.29 11.02 19.24
C SER A 413 -14.98 11.72 20.44
N GLN A 414 -14.56 12.92 20.81
CA GLN A 414 -15.13 13.72 21.91
C GLN A 414 -16.01 14.87 21.43
N MET A 415 -16.24 14.98 20.11
CA MET A 415 -17.08 16.04 19.53
C MET A 415 -18.56 15.64 19.47
N ALA A 416 -19.41 16.63 19.26
CA ALA A 416 -20.84 16.46 19.02
C ALA A 416 -21.08 15.68 17.72
N ASP A 417 -22.22 15.01 17.64
CA ASP A 417 -22.66 14.30 16.45
C ASP A 417 -22.93 15.30 15.31
N ALA A 418 -22.78 14.85 14.08
CA ALA A 418 -23.31 15.57 12.93
C ALA A 418 -24.81 15.32 12.84
N THR A 419 -25.59 16.40 12.62
CA THR A 419 -27.06 16.32 12.51
C THR A 419 -27.54 17.08 11.29
N GLY A 420 -28.73 16.70 10.84
CA GLY A 420 -29.38 17.30 9.67
C GLY A 420 -30.67 16.57 9.33
N SER A 421 -31.07 16.60 8.08
CA SER A 421 -32.24 15.93 7.57
C SER A 421 -31.94 15.23 6.23
N THR A 422 -32.55 14.06 6.01
CA THR A 422 -32.56 13.39 4.71
C THR A 422 -33.96 13.43 4.16
N ALA A 423 -34.14 14.13 3.04
CA ALA A 423 -35.36 14.18 2.29
C ALA A 423 -35.37 13.08 1.22
N THR A 424 -36.49 12.40 1.06
CA THR A 424 -36.71 11.43 -0.02
C THR A 424 -38.02 11.79 -0.71
N VAL A 425 -37.97 12.04 -2.01
CA VAL A 425 -39.15 12.29 -2.86
C VAL A 425 -39.41 11.06 -3.72
N ARG A 426 -40.69 10.71 -3.88
CA ARG A 426 -41.15 9.75 -4.86
C ARG A 426 -42.06 10.45 -5.85
N LEU A 427 -41.88 10.09 -7.11
CA LEU A 427 -42.67 10.65 -8.21
C LEU A 427 -43.23 9.50 -9.05
N SER A 428 -44.43 9.65 -9.58
CA SER A 428 -44.96 8.72 -10.55
C SER A 428 -45.07 9.41 -11.92
N ALA A 429 -44.88 8.65 -12.97
CA ALA A 429 -45.06 9.08 -14.35
C ALA A 429 -45.68 7.92 -15.16
N SER A 430 -46.56 8.23 -16.07
CA SER A 430 -47.16 7.22 -16.95
C SER A 430 -46.24 6.94 -18.13
N ALA A 431 -45.83 5.70 -18.29
CA ALA A 431 -45.08 5.20 -19.43
C ALA A 431 -46.01 4.64 -20.54
N GLY A 432 -47.25 5.13 -20.62
CA GLY A 432 -48.24 4.65 -21.58
C GLY A 432 -48.60 3.18 -21.37
N ASP A 433 -48.55 2.38 -22.43
CA ASP A 433 -48.86 0.94 -22.38
C ASP A 433 -47.89 0.11 -21.54
N GLN A 434 -46.74 0.69 -21.13
CA GLN A 434 -45.76 0.01 -20.31
C GLN A 434 -46.08 0.11 -18.80
N GLY A 435 -47.08 0.88 -18.40
CA GLY A 435 -47.52 0.99 -17.02
C GLY A 435 -47.08 2.25 -16.30
N GLU A 436 -47.18 2.25 -14.97
CA GLU A 436 -46.77 3.37 -14.12
C GLU A 436 -45.33 3.20 -13.65
N ALA A 437 -44.48 4.17 -13.97
CA ALA A 437 -43.11 4.25 -13.52
C ALA A 437 -43.01 5.09 -12.25
N VAL A 438 -42.38 4.57 -11.20
CA VAL A 438 -42.09 5.31 -9.95
C VAL A 438 -40.62 5.64 -9.88
N PHE A 439 -40.32 6.92 -9.72
CA PHE A 439 -38.99 7.47 -9.54
C PHE A 439 -38.77 7.88 -8.10
N GLN A 440 -37.51 7.85 -7.68
CA GLN A 440 -37.10 8.27 -6.35
C GLN A 440 -35.82 9.10 -6.43
N ALA A 441 -35.81 10.21 -5.69
CA ALA A 441 -34.58 10.96 -5.37
C ALA A 441 -34.44 11.14 -3.87
N SER A 442 -33.22 11.24 -3.38
CA SER A 442 -32.90 11.48 -1.97
C SER A 442 -31.79 12.49 -1.86
N GLY A 443 -31.91 13.41 -0.91
CA GLY A 443 -30.88 14.40 -0.61
C GLY A 443 -30.71 14.56 0.90
N THR A 444 -29.48 14.79 1.35
CA THR A 444 -29.16 14.98 2.78
C THR A 444 -28.59 16.38 3.00
N VAL A 445 -29.24 17.13 3.87
CA VAL A 445 -28.78 18.45 4.31
C VAL A 445 -28.16 18.32 5.69
N ILE A 446 -26.86 18.65 5.80
CA ILE A 446 -26.15 18.70 7.08
C ILE A 446 -26.33 20.08 7.68
N GLU A 447 -27.16 20.19 8.70
CA GLU A 447 -27.45 21.45 9.41
C GLU A 447 -26.32 21.78 10.39
N PHE A 448 -25.82 20.77 11.09
CA PHE A 448 -24.69 20.90 12.01
C PHE A 448 -23.63 19.83 11.72
N PRO A 449 -22.44 20.22 11.28
CA PRO A 449 -21.42 19.25 10.85
C PRO A 449 -20.76 18.49 12.00
N GLY A 450 -20.89 18.92 13.25
CA GLY A 450 -20.34 18.25 14.42
C GLY A 450 -18.88 17.84 14.24
N PHE A 451 -18.57 16.59 14.54
CA PHE A 451 -17.22 16.02 14.41
C PHE A 451 -16.66 16.05 12.97
N MET A 452 -17.50 16.11 11.95
CA MET A 452 -17.07 16.13 10.54
C MET A 452 -16.20 17.36 10.24
N LYS A 453 -16.34 18.44 11.01
CA LYS A 453 -15.47 19.62 10.88
C LYS A 453 -14.02 19.34 11.21
N ALA A 454 -13.73 18.43 12.15
CA ALA A 454 -12.38 18.03 12.52
C ALA A 454 -11.79 17.02 11.53
N THR A 455 -12.59 16.11 10.98
CA THR A 455 -12.14 15.06 10.06
C THR A 455 -12.03 15.54 8.62
N GLY A 456 -12.57 16.75 8.33
CA GLY A 456 -12.61 17.29 6.96
C GLY A 456 -13.65 16.61 6.06
N GLU A 457 -14.47 15.73 6.62
CA GLU A 457 -15.63 15.15 5.94
C GLU A 457 -16.67 16.25 5.76
N GLY A 458 -17.24 16.40 4.57
CA GLY A 458 -18.20 17.49 4.26
C GLY A 458 -17.60 18.71 3.53
N ARG A 459 -16.28 18.73 3.24
CA ARG A 459 -15.67 19.75 2.37
C ARG A 459 -15.72 19.42 0.87
N HIS A 460 -16.25 18.26 0.49
CA HIS A 460 -16.27 17.79 -0.90
C HIS A 460 -17.54 18.15 -1.68
N ALA A 461 -18.44 18.94 -1.11
CA ALA A 461 -19.65 19.38 -1.82
C ALA A 461 -19.45 20.64 -2.69
N SER A 462 -18.26 21.25 -2.72
CA SER A 462 -18.01 22.36 -3.65
C SER A 462 -16.53 22.44 -4.01
N SER A 463 -16.19 21.99 -5.22
CA SER A 463 -14.88 22.07 -5.87
C SER A 463 -13.86 21.00 -5.47
N ASP A 464 -13.91 19.84 -6.13
CA ASP A 464 -12.78 19.32 -6.91
C ASP A 464 -13.19 17.98 -7.52
N LYS A 465 -13.48 17.98 -8.83
CA LYS A 465 -13.52 16.77 -9.63
C LYS A 465 -12.15 16.09 -9.51
N ALA A 466 -12.01 15.20 -8.53
CA ALA A 466 -10.88 14.35 -8.40
C ALA A 466 -11.00 13.24 -9.46
N THR A 467 -10.23 13.40 -10.50
CA THR A 467 -9.92 12.38 -11.49
C THR A 467 -9.17 11.22 -10.80
N ASP A 468 -9.89 10.25 -10.29
CA ASP A 468 -9.33 8.92 -10.00
C ASP A 468 -10.33 7.86 -10.48
N LYS A 469 -10.13 7.44 -11.74
CA LYS A 469 -10.97 6.46 -12.44
C LYS A 469 -10.89 5.03 -11.89
N THR A 470 -10.12 4.79 -10.82
CA THR A 470 -10.06 3.50 -10.13
C THR A 470 -10.94 3.42 -8.89
N ALA A 471 -11.63 4.52 -8.53
CA ALA A 471 -12.63 4.54 -7.47
C ALA A 471 -14.08 4.42 -7.99
N GLU A 472 -14.27 4.24 -9.29
CA GLU A 472 -15.61 4.14 -9.93
C GLU A 472 -16.33 2.81 -9.65
N GLN A 473 -15.76 1.90 -8.85
CA GLN A 473 -16.43 0.65 -8.48
C GLN A 473 -16.80 0.52 -7.00
N SER A 474 -16.50 1.48 -6.17
CA SER A 474 -17.16 1.56 -4.88
C SER A 474 -18.30 2.57 -4.99
N VAL A 475 -19.49 2.04 -5.25
CA VAL A 475 -20.78 2.74 -5.08
C VAL A 475 -20.67 4.19 -5.56
N LYS A 476 -21.27 4.53 -6.71
CA LYS A 476 -21.84 5.86 -6.85
C LYS A 476 -22.58 6.09 -5.53
N ALA A 477 -21.88 6.62 -4.53
CA ALA A 477 -22.53 7.33 -3.48
C ALA A 477 -23.37 8.33 -4.27
N ASN A 478 -24.67 8.14 -4.26
CA ASN A 478 -25.61 9.18 -4.60
C ASN A 478 -24.95 10.44 -4.06
N ASP A 479 -25.04 11.52 -4.81
CA ASP A 479 -24.59 12.83 -4.34
C ASP A 479 -25.49 13.19 -3.14
N ASP A 480 -25.26 12.47 -2.00
CA ASP A 480 -26.06 12.51 -0.78
C ASP A 480 -26.05 13.89 -0.11
N ASN A 481 -25.42 14.86 -0.76
CA ASN A 481 -25.37 16.26 -0.36
C ASN A 481 -26.12 17.21 -1.31
N ALA A 482 -26.80 16.73 -2.34
CA ALA A 482 -27.70 17.58 -3.11
C ALA A 482 -28.95 17.85 -2.25
N SER A 483 -29.17 19.10 -1.90
CA SER A 483 -30.43 19.52 -1.29
C SER A 483 -31.54 19.39 -2.33
N LEU A 484 -32.54 18.55 -2.03
CA LEU A 484 -33.72 18.52 -2.89
C LEU A 484 -34.51 19.85 -2.73
N PRO A 485 -35.05 20.41 -3.83
CA PRO A 485 -35.93 21.55 -3.77
C PRO A 485 -37.22 21.23 -2.97
N PRO A 486 -37.87 22.21 -2.35
CA PRO A 486 -39.09 21.98 -1.63
C PRO A 486 -40.22 21.57 -2.59
N MET A 487 -40.81 20.41 -2.35
CA MET A 487 -41.91 19.85 -3.16
C MET A 487 -43.02 19.34 -2.27
N LYS A 488 -44.24 19.23 -2.83
CA LYS A 488 -45.42 18.71 -2.13
C LYS A 488 -46.08 17.61 -2.96
N PRO A 489 -46.74 16.65 -2.32
CA PRO A 489 -47.57 15.69 -3.04
C PRO A 489 -48.59 16.41 -3.94
N GLY A 490 -48.63 15.99 -5.20
CA GLY A 490 -49.47 16.61 -6.24
C GLY A 490 -48.73 17.65 -7.12
N ASP A 491 -47.47 18.03 -6.79
CA ASP A 491 -46.68 18.88 -7.69
C ASP A 491 -46.33 18.10 -8.96
N GLU A 492 -46.48 18.78 -10.11
CA GLU A 492 -46.22 18.24 -11.44
C GLU A 492 -44.91 18.81 -11.97
N LEU A 493 -43.95 17.92 -12.36
CA LEU A 493 -42.66 18.28 -12.86
C LEU A 493 -42.49 17.77 -14.30
N ALA A 494 -41.67 18.48 -15.08
CA ALA A 494 -41.21 18.01 -16.37
C ALA A 494 -39.74 17.53 -16.27
N ALA A 495 -39.41 16.50 -17.03
CA ALA A 495 -38.04 16.09 -17.19
C ALA A 495 -37.32 16.97 -18.21
N THR A 496 -36.10 17.35 -17.91
CA THR A 496 -35.17 17.97 -18.88
C THR A 496 -34.39 16.91 -19.65
N GLU A 497 -34.17 15.73 -19.04
CA GLU A 497 -33.52 14.60 -19.66
C GLU A 497 -34.07 13.30 -19.03
N VAL A 498 -34.33 12.30 -19.88
CA VAL A 498 -34.60 10.92 -19.44
C VAL A 498 -33.62 9.98 -20.14
N ALA A 499 -32.81 9.27 -19.39
CA ALA A 499 -31.77 8.42 -19.92
C ALA A 499 -31.97 6.94 -19.50
N ALA A 500 -31.60 6.02 -20.40
CA ALA A 500 -31.51 4.61 -20.12
C ALA A 500 -30.05 4.27 -19.86
N ASP A 501 -29.74 3.81 -18.63
CA ASP A 501 -28.40 3.51 -18.18
C ASP A 501 -28.15 1.99 -18.10
N GLY A 502 -27.15 1.52 -18.84
CA GLY A 502 -26.75 0.11 -18.84
C GLY A 502 -25.70 -0.17 -17.77
N HIS A 503 -25.88 -1.25 -17.05
CA HIS A 503 -25.00 -1.71 -15.98
C HIS A 503 -24.62 -3.18 -16.15
N GLU A 504 -23.52 -3.57 -15.56
CA GLU A 504 -23.12 -4.97 -15.33
C GLU A 504 -22.83 -5.21 -13.87
N THR A 505 -23.23 -6.36 -13.36
CA THR A 505 -22.78 -6.79 -12.04
C THR A 505 -21.26 -6.94 -12.02
N GLN A 506 -20.65 -6.60 -10.91
CA GLN A 506 -19.21 -6.63 -10.76
C GLN A 506 -18.80 -7.77 -9.81
N PRO A 507 -17.70 -8.48 -10.12
CA PRO A 507 -17.19 -9.51 -9.22
C PRO A 507 -16.79 -8.89 -7.86
N PRO A 508 -16.76 -9.69 -6.79
CA PRO A 508 -16.37 -9.21 -5.47
C PRO A 508 -15.03 -8.46 -5.53
N ALA A 509 -14.96 -7.30 -4.86
CA ALA A 509 -13.74 -6.48 -4.87
C ALA A 509 -12.56 -7.25 -4.28
N ARG A 510 -11.39 -7.16 -4.92
CA ARG A 510 -10.15 -7.71 -4.38
C ARG A 510 -9.80 -7.05 -3.05
N TYR A 511 -9.10 -7.78 -2.21
CA TYR A 511 -8.56 -7.19 -1.00
C TYR A 511 -7.54 -6.11 -1.32
N THR A 512 -7.59 -5.02 -0.56
CA THR A 512 -6.49 -4.09 -0.36
C THR A 512 -5.80 -4.47 0.96
N GLU A 513 -4.60 -3.94 1.27
CA GLU A 513 -4.01 -4.14 2.59
C GLU A 513 -4.99 -3.74 3.70
N ALA A 514 -5.70 -2.62 3.54
CA ALA A 514 -6.67 -2.12 4.52
C ALA A 514 -7.86 -3.07 4.73
N SER A 515 -8.47 -3.57 3.65
CA SER A 515 -9.60 -4.49 3.76
C SER A 515 -9.17 -5.89 4.22
N LEU A 516 -7.95 -6.33 3.90
CA LEU A 516 -7.40 -7.58 4.42
C LEU A 516 -7.18 -7.50 5.94
N VAL A 517 -6.60 -6.39 6.45
CA VAL A 517 -6.47 -6.16 7.91
C VAL A 517 -7.84 -6.21 8.59
N LYS A 518 -8.85 -5.56 8.01
CA LYS A 518 -10.22 -5.60 8.53
C LYS A 518 -10.78 -7.03 8.58
N THR A 519 -10.56 -7.83 7.54
CA THR A 519 -11.04 -9.22 7.47
C THR A 519 -10.31 -10.12 8.46
N LEU A 520 -8.98 -9.96 8.59
CA LEU A 520 -8.18 -10.70 9.56
C LEU A 520 -8.64 -10.41 10.99
N GLU A 521 -8.86 -9.13 11.33
CA GLU A 521 -9.38 -8.71 12.63
C GLU A 521 -10.78 -9.31 12.89
N ALA A 522 -11.70 -9.21 11.92
CA ALA A 522 -13.05 -9.72 12.05
C ALA A 522 -13.12 -11.24 12.20
N LYS A 523 -12.11 -11.97 11.72
CA LYS A 523 -11.96 -13.41 11.87
C LYS A 523 -11.05 -13.81 13.04
N GLU A 524 -10.58 -12.87 13.84
CA GLU A 524 -9.65 -13.06 14.97
C GLU A 524 -8.30 -13.69 14.58
N ILE A 525 -7.90 -13.56 13.32
CA ILE A 525 -6.68 -14.11 12.74
C ILE A 525 -5.54 -13.10 12.86
N GLY A 526 -4.51 -13.43 13.62
CA GLY A 526 -3.42 -12.52 13.96
C GLY A 526 -3.79 -11.53 15.08
N ARG A 527 -2.86 -10.64 15.41
CA ARG A 527 -3.00 -9.65 16.49
C ARG A 527 -2.36 -8.32 16.05
N PRO A 528 -2.55 -7.21 16.76
CA PRO A 528 -1.99 -5.89 16.43
C PRO A 528 -0.50 -5.90 16.07
N SER A 529 0.28 -6.76 16.71
CA SER A 529 1.71 -6.91 16.43
C SER A 529 2.03 -7.59 15.10
N THR A 530 1.08 -8.29 14.45
CA THR A 530 1.34 -9.18 13.31
C THR A 530 0.76 -8.76 11.99
N TYR A 531 -0.31 -7.96 11.93
CA TYR A 531 -0.98 -7.63 10.66
C TYR A 531 -0.02 -7.12 9.58
N ALA A 532 0.78 -6.10 9.90
CA ALA A 532 1.71 -5.53 8.93
C ALA A 532 2.80 -6.51 8.49
N SER A 533 3.27 -7.39 9.38
CA SER A 533 4.30 -8.39 9.08
C SER A 533 3.75 -9.52 8.21
N ILE A 534 2.50 -9.95 8.44
CA ILE A 534 1.82 -10.98 7.64
C ILE A 534 1.71 -10.51 6.19
N ILE A 535 1.13 -9.33 5.97
CA ILE A 535 0.93 -8.77 4.62
C ILE A 535 2.28 -8.58 3.92
N SER A 536 3.25 -8.01 4.61
CA SER A 536 4.59 -7.85 4.05
C SER A 536 5.23 -9.17 3.67
N THR A 537 5.05 -10.22 4.47
CA THR A 537 5.64 -11.53 4.24
C THR A 537 5.06 -12.20 2.99
N ILE A 538 3.74 -12.17 2.80
CA ILE A 538 3.12 -12.79 1.61
C ILE A 538 3.50 -12.06 0.32
N ILE A 539 3.70 -10.73 0.38
CA ILE A 539 4.20 -9.94 -0.76
C ILE A 539 5.69 -10.21 -0.99
N ASP A 540 6.54 -10.13 0.04
CA ASP A 540 8.00 -10.35 -0.08
C ASP A 540 8.34 -11.76 -0.56
N ARG A 541 7.46 -12.75 -0.33
CA ARG A 541 7.61 -14.14 -0.82
C ARG A 541 7.02 -14.39 -2.21
N GLY A 542 6.40 -13.39 -2.82
CA GLY A 542 5.81 -13.51 -4.14
C GLY A 542 4.54 -14.37 -4.19
N TYR A 543 3.88 -14.62 -3.06
CA TYR A 543 2.55 -15.25 -3.05
C TYR A 543 1.49 -14.28 -3.53
N VAL A 544 1.66 -13.01 -3.25
CA VAL A 544 0.76 -11.92 -3.60
C VAL A 544 1.57 -10.76 -4.18
N TYR A 545 1.02 -10.07 -5.16
CA TYR A 545 1.57 -8.83 -5.69
C TYR A 545 0.51 -7.74 -5.70
N GLU A 546 0.96 -6.48 -5.75
CA GLU A 546 0.08 -5.33 -5.79
C GLU A 546 -0.10 -4.79 -7.22
N ARG A 547 -1.35 -4.56 -7.63
CA ARG A 547 -1.69 -3.81 -8.84
C ARG A 547 -2.58 -2.63 -8.43
N GLY A 548 -2.03 -1.43 -8.44
CA GLY A 548 -2.64 -0.29 -7.77
C GLY A 548 -2.65 -0.47 -6.25
N ARG A 549 -3.83 -0.66 -5.66
CA ARG A 549 -3.99 -1.00 -4.23
C ARG A 549 -4.54 -2.41 -4.02
N ALA A 550 -4.87 -3.11 -5.09
CA ALA A 550 -5.43 -4.45 -5.04
C ALA A 550 -4.33 -5.49 -4.81
N LEU A 551 -4.58 -6.43 -3.91
CA LEU A 551 -3.76 -7.60 -3.65
C LEU A 551 -4.21 -8.72 -4.57
N ILE A 552 -3.32 -9.19 -5.44
CA ILE A 552 -3.58 -10.24 -6.43
C ILE A 552 -2.72 -11.45 -6.09
N PRO A 553 -3.28 -12.66 -6.01
CA PRO A 553 -2.48 -13.86 -5.77
C PRO A 553 -1.72 -14.25 -7.04
N SER A 554 -0.49 -14.71 -6.87
CA SER A 554 0.25 -15.35 -7.96
C SER A 554 -0.27 -16.77 -8.18
N TRP A 555 -0.08 -17.33 -9.37
CA TRP A 555 -0.40 -18.74 -9.64
C TRP A 555 0.33 -19.71 -8.68
N LEU A 556 1.50 -19.32 -8.22
CA LEU A 556 2.23 -20.05 -7.18
C LEU A 556 1.42 -20.15 -5.88
N ALA A 557 0.71 -19.08 -5.49
CA ALA A 557 -0.13 -19.08 -4.31
C ALA A 557 -1.27 -20.09 -4.42
N PHE A 558 -1.88 -20.25 -5.60
CA PHE A 558 -2.90 -21.28 -5.83
C PHE A 558 -2.37 -22.69 -5.55
N SER A 559 -1.17 -23.03 -6.05
CA SER A 559 -0.55 -24.36 -5.78
C SER A 559 -0.23 -24.54 -4.30
N VAL A 560 0.30 -23.52 -3.63
CA VAL A 560 0.61 -23.57 -2.20
C VAL A 560 -0.68 -23.77 -1.37
N VAL A 561 -1.70 -22.98 -1.66
CA VAL A 561 -3.00 -23.07 -0.95
C VAL A 561 -3.66 -24.41 -1.24
N LYS A 562 -3.70 -24.88 -2.49
CA LYS A 562 -4.27 -26.17 -2.88
C LYS A 562 -3.60 -27.34 -2.14
N LEU A 563 -2.26 -27.31 -2.02
CA LEU A 563 -1.55 -28.35 -1.25
C LEU A 563 -1.93 -28.33 0.23
N LEU A 564 -1.98 -27.13 0.82
CA LEU A 564 -2.29 -26.98 2.24
C LEU A 564 -3.76 -27.35 2.53
N GLU A 565 -4.70 -26.93 1.71
CA GLU A 565 -6.12 -27.29 1.82
C GLU A 565 -6.35 -28.80 1.68
N THR A 566 -5.60 -29.45 0.76
CA THR A 566 -5.78 -30.87 0.48
C THR A 566 -5.14 -31.77 1.55
N LYS A 567 -3.98 -31.39 2.07
CA LYS A 567 -3.16 -32.23 2.94
C LYS A 567 -3.10 -31.79 4.40
N PHE A 568 -3.43 -30.53 4.66
CA PHE A 568 -3.38 -29.90 5.97
C PHE A 568 -4.58 -28.98 6.21
N PRO A 569 -5.84 -29.42 5.93
CA PRO A 569 -7.01 -28.55 5.96
C PRO A 569 -7.19 -27.88 7.32
N LYS A 570 -6.97 -28.61 8.44
CA LYS A 570 -7.02 -28.09 9.80
C LYS A 570 -6.08 -26.89 10.01
N TYR A 571 -4.86 -26.94 9.46
CA TYR A 571 -3.82 -25.92 9.70
C TYR A 571 -3.95 -24.67 8.82
N VAL A 572 -4.92 -24.63 7.91
CA VAL A 572 -5.30 -23.44 7.14
C VAL A 572 -6.76 -23.07 7.35
N ASP A 573 -7.42 -23.72 8.29
CA ASP A 573 -8.77 -23.38 8.71
C ASP A 573 -8.79 -22.05 9.49
N TYR A 574 -9.81 -21.23 9.25
CA TYR A 574 -9.94 -19.89 9.85
C TYR A 574 -10.21 -19.97 11.33
N GLN A 575 -11.16 -20.83 11.75
CA GLN A 575 -11.53 -20.96 13.15
C GLN A 575 -10.39 -21.57 13.97
N PHE A 576 -9.76 -22.61 13.45
CA PHE A 576 -8.59 -23.21 14.10
C PHE A 576 -7.44 -22.21 14.29
N THR A 577 -7.24 -21.32 13.31
CA THR A 577 -6.21 -20.29 13.42
C THR A 577 -6.58 -19.22 14.46
N ALA A 578 -7.85 -18.84 14.55
CA ALA A 578 -8.34 -17.96 15.60
C ALA A 578 -8.22 -18.62 16.98
N ASP A 579 -8.58 -19.90 17.11
CA ASP A 579 -8.46 -20.66 18.36
C ASP A 579 -7.00 -20.76 18.84
N MET A 580 -6.05 -20.90 17.90
CA MET A 580 -4.61 -20.85 18.23
C MET A 580 -4.19 -19.48 18.79
N GLU A 581 -4.68 -18.38 18.25
CA GLU A 581 -4.40 -17.04 18.78
C GLU A 581 -5.05 -16.83 20.15
N ASN A 582 -6.28 -17.32 20.34
CA ASN A 582 -6.97 -17.25 21.62
C ASN A 582 -6.29 -18.13 22.70
N GLY A 583 -5.76 -19.30 22.35
CA GLY A 583 -4.97 -20.13 23.25
C GLY A 583 -3.71 -19.40 23.73
N LEU A 584 -3.00 -18.71 22.83
CA LEU A 584 -1.86 -17.86 23.21
C LEU A 584 -2.26 -16.68 24.13
N ASP A 585 -3.48 -16.16 23.97
CA ASP A 585 -4.01 -15.14 24.88
C ASP A 585 -4.32 -15.74 26.27
N GLN A 586 -4.87 -16.97 26.33
CA GLN A 586 -5.12 -17.68 27.59
C GLN A 586 -3.81 -17.97 28.34
N ILE A 587 -2.74 -18.37 27.63
CA ILE A 587 -1.42 -18.54 28.22
C ILE A 587 -0.93 -17.21 28.81
N ALA A 588 -1.06 -16.11 28.10
CA ALA A 588 -0.64 -14.79 28.58
C ALA A 588 -1.40 -14.31 29.81
N HIS A 589 -2.64 -14.80 30.01
CA HIS A 589 -3.43 -14.54 31.23
C HIS A 589 -3.19 -15.58 32.35
N GLY A 590 -2.31 -16.56 32.13
CA GLY A 590 -2.01 -17.62 33.10
C GLY A 590 -3.12 -18.65 33.31
N MET A 591 -4.06 -18.75 32.35
CA MET A 591 -5.17 -19.70 32.39
C MET A 591 -4.77 -21.07 31.81
N GLU A 592 -3.71 -21.11 30.99
CA GLU A 592 -3.15 -22.31 30.36
C GLU A 592 -1.63 -22.25 30.36
N THR A 593 -0.94 -23.37 30.16
CA THR A 593 0.52 -23.42 30.05
C THR A 593 0.94 -23.65 28.60
N GLY A 594 2.04 -23.01 28.20
CA GLY A 594 2.60 -23.19 26.86
C GLY A 594 2.97 -24.63 26.54
N LYS A 595 3.47 -25.36 27.55
CA LYS A 595 3.84 -26.78 27.40
C LYS A 595 2.62 -27.65 27.05
N ASP A 596 1.54 -27.54 27.79
CA ASP A 596 0.35 -28.38 27.59
C ASP A 596 -0.30 -28.07 26.24
N TRP A 597 -0.33 -26.75 25.90
CA TRP A 597 -0.84 -26.31 24.64
C TRP A 597 0.00 -26.82 23.43
N LEU A 598 1.34 -26.72 23.50
CA LEU A 598 2.25 -27.24 22.46
C LEU A 598 2.17 -28.76 22.35
N THR A 599 1.97 -29.46 23.46
CA THR A 599 1.79 -30.93 23.48
C THR A 599 0.56 -31.31 22.67
N SER A 600 -0.58 -30.68 22.96
CA SER A 600 -1.82 -30.89 22.22
C SER A 600 -1.69 -30.55 20.72
N PHE A 601 -1.03 -29.46 20.39
CA PHE A 601 -0.81 -29.04 19.01
C PHE A 601 0.08 -30.02 18.24
N TYR A 602 1.22 -30.42 18.81
CA TYR A 602 2.25 -31.16 18.09
C TYR A 602 2.05 -32.67 18.10
N PHE A 603 1.67 -33.23 19.25
CA PHE A 603 1.44 -34.67 19.41
C PHE A 603 -0.04 -35.07 19.31
N GLY A 604 -0.96 -34.16 19.54
CA GLY A 604 -2.39 -34.38 19.57
C GLY A 604 -2.98 -34.46 20.97
N SER A 605 -4.30 -34.33 21.08
CA SER A 605 -5.06 -34.42 22.33
C SER A 605 -5.76 -35.78 22.39
N GLY A 606 -5.35 -36.64 23.33
CA GLY A 606 -6.09 -37.86 23.69
C GLY A 606 -5.20 -38.89 24.37
N GLU A 607 -5.68 -39.40 25.52
CA GLU A 607 -5.37 -40.73 26.01
C GLU A 607 -6.02 -41.75 25.06
N GLY A 608 -5.52 -41.87 23.84
CA GLY A 608 -5.99 -42.77 22.82
C GLY A 608 -4.97 -43.89 22.62
N THR A 609 -5.27 -45.09 23.12
CA THR A 609 -4.72 -46.30 22.54
C THR A 609 -4.66 -46.21 21.02
N ALA A 610 -3.62 -46.76 20.40
CA ALA A 610 -3.23 -46.67 19.00
C ALA A 610 -4.29 -47.05 17.93
N GLN A 611 -5.59 -46.83 18.16
CA GLN A 611 -6.67 -47.23 17.30
C GLN A 611 -7.81 -46.22 17.04
N SER A 612 -7.78 -45.00 17.62
CA SER A 612 -8.73 -43.97 17.22
C SER A 612 -8.16 -43.17 16.03
N GLN A 613 -8.62 -43.53 14.83
CA GLN A 613 -8.33 -42.86 13.54
C GLN A 613 -9.12 -41.56 13.38
N ASP A 614 -9.30 -40.79 14.44
CA ASP A 614 -9.99 -39.49 14.32
C ASP A 614 -8.94 -38.43 13.94
N GLU A 615 -8.91 -38.05 12.66
CA GLU A 615 -8.02 -37.00 12.12
C GLU A 615 -8.15 -35.68 12.89
N ALA A 616 -9.29 -35.44 13.55
CA ALA A 616 -9.54 -34.24 14.34
C ALA A 616 -8.63 -34.12 15.57
N HIS A 617 -8.18 -35.25 16.14
CA HIS A 617 -7.35 -35.33 17.36
C HIS A 617 -5.85 -35.52 17.06
N ALA A 618 -5.50 -35.78 15.80
CA ALA A 618 -4.11 -35.96 15.38
C ALA A 618 -3.29 -34.67 15.52
N GLY A 619 -2.10 -34.77 16.11
CA GLY A 619 -1.16 -33.67 16.18
C GLY A 619 -0.41 -33.45 14.85
N LEU A 620 0.29 -32.32 14.75
CA LEU A 620 1.03 -31.93 13.53
C LEU A 620 2.08 -32.99 13.13
N GLN A 621 2.80 -33.58 14.08
CA GLN A 621 3.81 -34.61 13.84
C GLN A 621 3.22 -35.83 13.16
N GLN A 622 2.11 -36.31 13.66
CA GLN A 622 1.41 -37.50 13.14
C GLN A 622 0.86 -37.25 11.72
N GLN A 623 0.26 -36.07 11.48
CA GLN A 623 -0.26 -35.73 10.16
C GLN A 623 0.85 -35.64 9.11
N VAL A 624 1.99 -35.03 9.46
CA VAL A 624 3.14 -34.97 8.55
C VAL A 624 3.74 -36.37 8.30
N ALA A 625 3.77 -37.23 9.29
CA ALA A 625 4.25 -38.61 9.14
C ALA A 625 3.33 -39.48 8.25
N GLN A 626 2.03 -39.20 8.24
CA GLN A 626 1.02 -39.97 7.52
C GLN A 626 0.62 -39.42 6.15
N LEU A 627 1.35 -38.42 5.62
CA LEU A 627 0.99 -37.68 4.39
C LEU A 627 0.75 -38.54 3.13
N GLY A 628 1.27 -39.76 3.12
CA GLY A 628 1.16 -40.62 1.94
C GLY A 628 1.84 -40.02 0.69
N GLU A 629 1.47 -40.56 -0.47
CA GLU A 629 1.95 -40.06 -1.73
C GLU A 629 1.16 -38.79 -2.13
N ILE A 630 1.86 -37.77 -2.57
CA ILE A 630 1.27 -36.50 -3.07
C ILE A 630 1.60 -36.40 -4.55
N ASP A 631 0.57 -36.34 -5.39
CA ASP A 631 0.74 -36.03 -6.82
C ASP A 631 1.08 -34.55 -6.98
N ALA A 632 2.36 -34.27 -7.21
CA ALA A 632 2.84 -32.92 -7.42
C ALA A 632 2.28 -32.30 -8.70
N ARG A 633 1.96 -33.13 -9.73
CA ARG A 633 1.36 -32.63 -10.96
C ARG A 633 -0.05 -32.10 -10.71
N ALA A 634 -0.89 -32.86 -10.01
CA ALA A 634 -2.24 -32.45 -9.67
C ALA A 634 -2.27 -31.20 -8.77
N ILE A 635 -1.34 -31.07 -7.82
CA ILE A 635 -1.22 -29.88 -6.95
C ILE A 635 -0.87 -28.62 -7.76
N ASN A 636 0.04 -28.76 -8.73
CA ASN A 636 0.52 -27.64 -9.55
C ASN A 636 -0.31 -27.38 -10.80
N THR A 637 -1.51 -27.95 -10.89
CA THR A 637 -2.46 -27.76 -11.99
C THR A 637 -3.66 -26.96 -11.47
N ILE A 638 -3.96 -25.86 -12.13
CA ILE A 638 -5.17 -25.06 -11.93
C ILE A 638 -5.98 -25.14 -13.23
N GLU A 639 -7.18 -25.68 -13.18
CA GLU A 639 -8.09 -25.80 -14.32
C GLU A 639 -8.74 -24.44 -14.59
N ILE A 640 -8.72 -24.02 -15.86
CA ILE A 640 -9.36 -22.79 -16.32
C ILE A 640 -10.70 -23.11 -17.01
N GLY A 641 -10.75 -24.21 -17.73
CA GLY A 641 -11.90 -24.67 -18.48
C GLY A 641 -11.51 -25.13 -19.88
N ASP A 642 -12.37 -25.87 -20.54
CA ASP A 642 -12.23 -26.37 -21.91
C ASP A 642 -10.84 -26.99 -22.25
N GLY A 643 -10.30 -27.75 -21.27
CA GLY A 643 -8.98 -28.38 -21.43
C GLY A 643 -7.78 -27.45 -21.17
N LEU A 644 -8.00 -26.19 -20.88
CA LEU A 644 -6.96 -25.26 -20.52
C LEU A 644 -6.55 -25.39 -19.06
N HIS A 645 -5.28 -25.62 -18.82
CA HIS A 645 -4.69 -25.75 -17.49
C HIS A 645 -3.54 -24.78 -17.30
N VAL A 646 -3.55 -24.04 -16.20
CA VAL A 646 -2.34 -23.35 -15.75
C VAL A 646 -1.49 -24.33 -14.95
N ARG A 647 -0.23 -24.45 -15.33
CA ARG A 647 0.79 -25.28 -14.68
C ARG A 647 1.80 -24.40 -13.97
N VAL A 648 2.05 -24.68 -12.71
CA VAL A 648 3.13 -24.01 -11.96
C VAL A 648 4.40 -24.84 -12.08
N GLY A 649 5.24 -24.47 -13.04
CA GLY A 649 6.47 -25.18 -13.36
C GLY A 649 7.71 -24.59 -12.69
N ARG A 650 8.86 -25.29 -12.84
CA ARG A 650 10.15 -24.88 -12.29
C ARG A 650 10.60 -23.48 -12.74
N TYR A 651 10.18 -23.08 -13.93
CA TYR A 651 10.56 -21.81 -14.58
C TYR A 651 9.49 -20.74 -14.52
N GLY A 652 8.38 -20.98 -13.83
CA GLY A 652 7.23 -20.11 -13.69
C GLY A 652 5.94 -20.77 -14.16
N PRO A 653 4.80 -20.06 -14.03
CA PRO A 653 3.51 -20.53 -14.52
C PRO A 653 3.46 -20.50 -16.05
N TYR A 654 2.79 -21.49 -16.65
CA TYR A 654 2.52 -21.57 -18.08
C TYR A 654 1.14 -22.17 -18.31
N LEU A 655 0.54 -21.86 -19.46
CA LEU A 655 -0.72 -22.43 -19.91
C LEU A 655 -0.43 -23.71 -20.73
N GLU A 656 -1.28 -24.73 -20.58
CA GLU A 656 -1.24 -25.99 -21.31
C GLU A 656 -2.67 -26.29 -21.76
N ASP A 657 -2.84 -26.58 -23.08
CA ASP A 657 -4.10 -27.07 -23.63
C ASP A 657 -4.00 -28.55 -23.86
N VAL A 658 -4.75 -29.35 -23.10
CA VAL A 658 -4.72 -30.81 -23.20
C VAL A 658 -5.53 -31.34 -24.41
N ASN A 659 -6.39 -30.51 -25.00
CA ASN A 659 -7.19 -30.84 -26.15
C ASN A 659 -6.49 -30.49 -27.47
N ASP A 660 -5.51 -29.57 -27.44
CA ASP A 660 -4.74 -29.16 -28.63
C ASP A 660 -3.29 -29.65 -28.52
N LEU A 661 -2.93 -30.61 -29.39
CA LEU A 661 -1.64 -31.27 -29.36
C LEU A 661 -0.70 -30.72 -30.45
N ASP A 662 0.59 -30.67 -30.14
CA ASP A 662 1.64 -30.36 -31.11
C ASP A 662 1.89 -31.55 -32.07
N GLY A 663 2.77 -31.35 -33.07
CA GLY A 663 3.12 -32.40 -34.05
C GLY A 663 3.79 -33.66 -33.46
N GLU A 664 4.16 -33.62 -32.16
CA GLU A 664 4.78 -34.73 -31.41
C GLU A 664 3.77 -35.40 -30.45
N GLY A 665 2.52 -34.93 -30.40
CA GLY A 665 1.47 -35.45 -29.55
C GLY A 665 1.52 -34.94 -28.10
N ASN A 666 2.28 -33.86 -27.81
CA ASN A 666 2.27 -33.21 -26.52
C ASN A 666 1.25 -32.07 -26.51
N PRO A 667 0.63 -31.74 -25.32
CA PRO A 667 -0.20 -30.56 -25.17
C PRO A 667 0.54 -29.27 -25.55
N LYS A 668 -0.09 -28.43 -26.37
CA LYS A 668 0.46 -27.09 -26.67
C LYS A 668 0.58 -26.26 -25.45
N ARG A 669 1.57 -25.37 -25.40
CA ARG A 669 1.91 -24.57 -24.23
C ARG A 669 2.20 -23.14 -24.61
N ALA A 670 1.74 -22.23 -23.77
CA ALA A 670 2.06 -20.80 -23.86
C ALA A 670 2.56 -20.26 -22.52
N SER A 671 3.47 -19.28 -22.56
CA SER A 671 3.89 -18.55 -21.35
C SER A 671 2.78 -17.59 -20.94
N LEU A 672 2.51 -17.50 -19.64
CA LEU A 672 1.56 -16.52 -19.09
C LEU A 672 2.26 -15.18 -18.87
N PRO A 673 1.70 -14.06 -19.35
CA PRO A 673 2.23 -12.74 -19.07
C PRO A 673 2.14 -12.40 -17.58
N ASP A 674 3.21 -11.82 -17.02
CA ASP A 674 3.23 -11.37 -15.60
C ASP A 674 2.18 -10.29 -15.28
N THR A 675 1.67 -9.61 -16.33
CA THR A 675 0.66 -8.55 -16.21
C THR A 675 -0.77 -9.08 -16.17
N LEU A 676 -1.00 -10.32 -16.58
CA LEU A 676 -2.32 -10.95 -16.62
C LEU A 676 -2.69 -11.47 -15.24
N ALA A 677 -3.77 -10.94 -14.65
CA ALA A 677 -4.29 -11.44 -13.39
C ALA A 677 -5.08 -12.75 -13.58
N PRO A 678 -5.20 -13.61 -12.54
CA PRO A 678 -5.87 -14.90 -12.70
C PRO A 678 -7.31 -14.82 -13.21
N ASP A 679 -8.10 -13.85 -12.77
CA ASP A 679 -9.49 -13.63 -13.21
C ASP A 679 -9.61 -13.03 -14.62
N GLU A 680 -8.51 -12.54 -15.19
CA GLU A 680 -8.44 -12.03 -16.55
C GLU A 680 -8.12 -13.16 -17.55
N LEU A 681 -7.67 -14.32 -17.09
CA LEU A 681 -7.42 -15.50 -17.90
C LEU A 681 -8.73 -16.27 -18.11
N THR A 682 -9.54 -15.83 -19.06
CA THR A 682 -10.73 -16.57 -19.50
C THR A 682 -10.34 -17.70 -20.48
N VAL A 683 -11.30 -18.55 -20.83
CA VAL A 683 -11.08 -19.62 -21.81
C VAL A 683 -10.68 -19.03 -23.16
N GLU A 684 -11.35 -17.95 -23.59
CA GLU A 684 -11.06 -17.27 -24.86
C GLU A 684 -9.63 -16.69 -24.87
N VAL A 685 -9.25 -15.99 -23.79
CA VAL A 685 -7.89 -15.44 -23.67
C VAL A 685 -6.85 -16.57 -23.64
N GLY A 686 -7.19 -17.69 -23.02
CA GLY A 686 -6.32 -18.85 -22.97
C GLY A 686 -6.06 -19.47 -24.35
N HIS A 687 -7.10 -19.67 -25.15
CA HIS A 687 -6.96 -20.18 -26.52
C HIS A 687 -6.19 -19.19 -27.42
N ASP A 688 -6.46 -17.88 -27.28
CA ASP A 688 -5.70 -16.84 -27.99
C ASP A 688 -4.20 -16.89 -27.66
N LEU A 689 -3.87 -17.05 -26.38
CA LEU A 689 -2.49 -17.22 -25.94
C LEU A 689 -1.84 -18.49 -26.49
N ILE A 690 -2.57 -19.62 -26.55
CA ILE A 690 -2.06 -20.87 -27.14
C ILE A 690 -1.85 -20.71 -28.65
N GLU A 691 -2.78 -20.11 -29.37
CA GLU A 691 -2.69 -19.93 -30.82
C GLU A 691 -1.54 -18.98 -31.21
N HIS A 692 -1.42 -17.84 -30.52
CA HIS A 692 -0.45 -16.82 -30.93
C HIS A 692 0.93 -16.98 -30.27
N HIS A 693 1.05 -17.71 -29.13
CA HIS A 693 2.29 -17.86 -28.37
C HIS A 693 2.78 -19.30 -28.23
N SER A 694 2.11 -20.26 -28.86
CA SER A 694 2.54 -21.67 -28.88
C SER A 694 3.68 -21.95 -29.88
N GLY A 695 4.12 -20.96 -30.62
CA GLY A 695 5.30 -21.05 -31.46
C GLY A 695 6.53 -21.42 -30.65
N GLY A 696 7.16 -22.56 -30.99
CA GLY A 696 8.49 -22.94 -30.51
C GLY A 696 9.51 -21.81 -30.71
N PRO A 697 10.79 -22.04 -30.42
CA PRO A 697 11.82 -21.03 -30.64
C PRO A 697 11.77 -20.55 -32.11
N ARG A 698 11.56 -19.24 -32.30
CA ARG A 698 11.57 -18.68 -33.65
C ARG A 698 13.01 -18.56 -34.12
N GLU A 699 13.39 -19.38 -35.14
CA GLU A 699 14.70 -19.27 -35.74
C GLU A 699 14.81 -17.99 -36.57
N LEU A 700 15.82 -17.18 -36.27
CA LEU A 700 16.11 -15.94 -36.98
C LEU A 700 17.12 -16.14 -38.10
N GLY A 701 17.93 -17.19 -38.03
CA GLY A 701 18.99 -17.51 -38.98
C GLY A 701 20.24 -18.02 -38.29
N LYS A 702 21.36 -18.04 -39.02
CA LYS A 702 22.65 -18.51 -38.48
C LYS A 702 23.60 -17.37 -38.23
N ASP A 703 24.31 -17.46 -37.10
CA ASP A 703 25.40 -16.54 -36.79
C ASP A 703 26.54 -16.76 -37.79
N PRO A 704 26.95 -15.71 -38.54
CA PRO A 704 27.97 -15.82 -39.57
C PRO A 704 29.36 -16.19 -39.03
N VAL A 705 29.60 -16.00 -37.71
CA VAL A 705 30.91 -16.26 -37.08
C VAL A 705 31.00 -17.69 -36.54
N SER A 706 30.00 -18.18 -35.86
CA SER A 706 30.02 -19.50 -35.21
C SER A 706 29.26 -20.55 -35.98
N GLY A 707 28.46 -20.19 -37.01
CA GLY A 707 27.56 -21.10 -37.73
C GLY A 707 26.39 -21.63 -36.90
N GLY A 708 26.26 -21.17 -35.60
CA GLY A 708 25.19 -21.57 -34.70
C GLY A 708 23.86 -20.94 -35.09
N THR A 709 22.77 -21.62 -34.75
CA THR A 709 21.42 -21.11 -34.95
C THR A 709 21.07 -20.05 -33.92
N VAL A 710 20.57 -18.90 -34.38
CA VAL A 710 20.07 -17.81 -33.56
C VAL A 710 18.56 -17.89 -33.48
N GLU A 711 18.04 -17.99 -32.27
CA GLU A 711 16.61 -18.13 -32.00
C GLU A 711 16.10 -17.09 -31.02
N VAL A 712 14.85 -16.65 -31.23
CA VAL A 712 14.08 -15.92 -30.21
C VAL A 712 13.30 -16.93 -29.37
N ARG A 713 13.40 -16.77 -28.05
CA ARG A 713 12.72 -17.62 -27.07
C ARG A 713 12.05 -16.79 -26.03
N ASN A 714 10.93 -17.26 -25.45
CA ASN A 714 10.31 -16.67 -24.30
C ASN A 714 10.88 -17.31 -23.02
N GLY A 715 11.32 -16.48 -22.08
CA GLY A 715 11.93 -16.90 -20.82
C GLY A 715 11.35 -16.22 -19.60
N ARG A 716 11.74 -16.70 -18.41
CA ARG A 716 11.26 -16.19 -17.10
C ARG A 716 11.38 -14.67 -16.92
N PHE A 717 12.31 -14.04 -17.60
CA PHE A 717 12.59 -12.60 -17.49
C PHE A 717 12.13 -11.81 -18.72
N GLY A 718 11.25 -12.40 -19.52
CA GLY A 718 10.80 -11.88 -20.80
C GLY A 718 11.49 -12.55 -22.01
N PRO A 719 11.18 -12.10 -23.22
CA PRO A 719 11.76 -12.66 -24.42
C PRO A 719 13.27 -12.43 -24.50
N TYR A 720 13.99 -13.41 -25.03
CA TYR A 720 15.45 -13.35 -25.18
C TYR A 720 15.88 -14.05 -26.45
N VAL A 721 17.06 -13.69 -26.97
CA VAL A 721 17.75 -14.38 -28.05
C VAL A 721 18.74 -15.38 -27.50
N ALA A 722 18.87 -16.54 -28.16
CA ALA A 722 19.82 -17.58 -27.83
C ALA A 722 20.62 -17.99 -29.08
N LEU A 723 21.93 -18.12 -28.93
CA LEU A 723 22.82 -18.69 -29.93
C LEU A 723 23.09 -20.16 -29.59
N ILE A 724 22.63 -21.06 -30.41
CA ILE A 724 22.79 -22.51 -30.27
C ILE A 724 23.85 -22.97 -31.23
N VAL A 725 25.01 -23.32 -30.73
CA VAL A 725 26.10 -23.87 -31.54
C VAL A 725 25.98 -25.39 -31.53
N PRO A 726 25.94 -26.07 -32.72
CA PRO A 726 25.92 -27.52 -32.78
C PRO A 726 27.19 -28.08 -32.11
N GLN A 727 27.04 -29.00 -31.16
CA GLN A 727 28.18 -29.76 -30.67
C GLN A 727 28.70 -30.65 -31.79
N SER A 728 29.96 -30.53 -32.15
CA SER A 728 30.59 -31.45 -33.11
C SER A 728 30.57 -32.88 -32.52
N GLU A 729 30.04 -33.83 -33.28
CA GLU A 729 30.11 -35.24 -32.98
C GLU A 729 31.56 -35.71 -33.07
N ALA A 730 32.29 -35.61 -32.00
CA ALA A 730 33.60 -36.27 -31.83
C ALA A 730 33.92 -36.42 -30.32
N ALA A 731 33.27 -37.39 -29.69
CA ALA A 731 33.86 -38.24 -28.64
C ALA A 731 32.81 -39.23 -28.15
N GLY A 732 33.04 -40.47 -28.45
CA GLY A 732 32.13 -41.62 -28.29
C GLY A 732 31.70 -41.89 -26.82
N ASP A 733 30.64 -42.66 -26.77
CA ASP A 733 30.11 -43.45 -25.69
C ASP A 733 31.15 -43.83 -24.61
N ALA A 734 30.92 -43.39 -23.41
CA ALA A 734 31.02 -44.19 -22.18
C ALA A 734 30.79 -43.32 -20.90
N ALA A 735 29.96 -43.83 -20.00
CA ALA A 735 29.84 -43.39 -18.59
C ALA A 735 28.92 -42.18 -18.25
N ALA A 736 27.64 -42.32 -18.51
CA ALA A 736 26.62 -41.66 -17.73
C ALA A 736 26.29 -42.51 -16.52
N ALA A 737 26.98 -42.35 -15.39
CA ALA A 737 26.51 -42.72 -14.04
C ALA A 737 27.36 -42.03 -12.99
N GLN A 738 26.68 -41.28 -12.12
CA GLN A 738 27.13 -40.87 -10.78
C GLN A 738 28.34 -39.91 -10.66
N ALA A 739 28.01 -38.60 -10.66
CA ALA A 739 28.79 -37.66 -9.84
C ALA A 739 27.91 -36.44 -9.46
N LYS A 740 27.72 -36.24 -8.17
CA LYS A 740 27.14 -35.05 -7.54
C LYS A 740 27.99 -33.83 -7.92
N PRO A 741 27.38 -32.66 -8.27
CA PRO A 741 28.16 -31.47 -8.57
C PRO A 741 28.72 -30.86 -7.29
N GLN A 742 30.04 -30.86 -7.18
CA GLN A 742 30.79 -30.07 -6.22
C GLN A 742 30.77 -28.59 -6.62
N ARG A 743 30.39 -27.74 -5.69
CA ARG A 743 30.36 -26.28 -5.78
C ARG A 743 31.81 -25.77 -5.83
N GLY A 744 32.23 -25.24 -6.99
CA GLY A 744 33.47 -24.47 -7.08
C GLY A 744 34.49 -24.96 -8.13
N SER A 745 34.18 -25.04 -9.42
CA SER A 745 35.19 -25.10 -10.45
C SER A 745 34.88 -24.15 -11.61
N LYS A 746 35.84 -23.30 -11.96
CA LYS A 746 35.79 -22.30 -13.04
C LYS A 746 35.81 -22.90 -14.46
N LYS A 747 35.58 -24.20 -14.67
CA LYS A 747 35.66 -24.87 -15.97
C LYS A 747 34.31 -25.11 -16.68
N ALA A 748 33.16 -24.71 -16.12
CA ALA A 748 31.85 -24.97 -16.69
C ALA A 748 31.20 -23.76 -17.40
N ALA A 749 31.96 -22.71 -17.71
CA ALA A 749 31.42 -21.48 -18.32
C ALA A 749 31.46 -21.49 -19.88
N ALA A 750 32.17 -22.43 -20.49
CA ALA A 750 32.38 -22.46 -21.95
C ALA A 750 31.26 -23.18 -22.73
N ASP A 751 30.43 -23.98 -22.07
CA ASP A 751 29.41 -24.84 -22.72
C ASP A 751 27.95 -24.31 -22.59
N ARG A 752 27.73 -23.06 -22.18
CA ARG A 752 26.37 -22.53 -22.13
C ARG A 752 26.02 -21.71 -23.36
N PRO A 753 24.83 -21.90 -23.96
CA PRO A 753 24.39 -21.05 -25.06
C PRO A 753 24.50 -19.59 -24.69
N LYS A 754 25.02 -18.76 -25.61
CA LYS A 754 25.06 -17.30 -25.40
C LYS A 754 23.65 -16.76 -25.50
N MET A 755 23.18 -16.01 -24.51
CA MET A 755 21.81 -15.52 -24.43
C MET A 755 21.80 -14.03 -24.08
N ALA A 756 20.83 -13.27 -24.65
CA ALA A 756 20.63 -11.86 -24.36
C ALA A 756 19.13 -11.54 -24.34
N SER A 757 18.66 -10.80 -23.31
CA SER A 757 17.28 -10.33 -23.22
C SER A 757 17.01 -9.24 -24.27
N LEU A 758 15.79 -9.23 -24.83
CA LEU A 758 15.33 -8.16 -25.69
C LEU A 758 15.23 -6.85 -24.91
N PHE A 759 15.39 -5.74 -25.60
CA PHE A 759 15.03 -4.44 -25.05
C PHE A 759 13.51 -4.26 -24.97
N LYS A 760 13.06 -3.33 -24.13
CA LYS A 760 11.62 -3.06 -23.96
C LYS A 760 10.94 -2.52 -25.21
N THR A 761 11.72 -1.93 -26.09
CA THR A 761 11.27 -1.40 -27.40
C THR A 761 11.21 -2.44 -28.50
N MET A 762 11.75 -3.66 -28.27
CA MET A 762 11.81 -4.75 -29.25
C MET A 762 10.69 -5.77 -29.01
N SER A 763 10.07 -6.22 -30.10
CA SER A 763 9.07 -7.28 -30.10
C SER A 763 9.67 -8.59 -30.63
N PRO A 764 9.37 -9.74 -30.01
CA PRO A 764 9.82 -11.05 -30.53
C PRO A 764 9.42 -11.31 -31.99
N GLU A 765 8.28 -10.79 -32.44
CA GLU A 765 7.69 -10.99 -33.74
C GLU A 765 8.44 -10.22 -34.84
N SER A 766 8.89 -9.02 -34.52
CA SER A 766 9.57 -8.11 -35.49
C SER A 766 11.09 -8.16 -35.40
N LEU A 767 11.68 -8.90 -34.46
CA LEU A 767 13.12 -8.97 -34.29
C LEU A 767 13.84 -9.58 -35.50
N THR A 768 14.86 -8.87 -35.98
CA THR A 768 15.69 -9.35 -37.10
C THR A 768 16.92 -10.14 -36.61
N LEU A 769 17.54 -10.93 -37.48
CA LEU A 769 18.83 -11.60 -37.17
C LEU A 769 19.92 -10.59 -36.80
N GLU A 770 19.96 -9.45 -37.50
CA GLU A 770 20.93 -8.39 -37.23
C GLU A 770 20.80 -7.81 -35.79
N ASP A 771 19.59 -7.54 -35.40
CA ASP A 771 19.32 -7.02 -34.04
C ASP A 771 19.62 -8.08 -32.97
N ALA A 772 19.30 -9.35 -33.25
CA ALA A 772 19.63 -10.44 -32.36
C ALA A 772 21.13 -10.63 -32.16
N LEU A 773 21.94 -10.52 -33.24
CA LEU A 773 23.38 -10.59 -33.19
C LEU A 773 23.97 -9.38 -32.41
N LYS A 774 23.42 -8.18 -32.58
CA LYS A 774 23.77 -7.00 -31.75
C LYS A 774 23.50 -7.27 -30.27
N LEU A 775 22.35 -7.79 -29.92
CA LEU A 775 22.02 -8.15 -28.52
C LEU A 775 22.99 -9.21 -27.97
N LEU A 776 23.28 -10.23 -28.77
CA LEU A 776 24.24 -11.30 -28.42
C LEU A 776 25.68 -10.80 -28.31
N SER A 777 26.04 -9.63 -28.84
CA SER A 777 27.35 -9.01 -28.65
C SER A 777 27.57 -8.48 -27.22
N LEU A 778 26.50 -8.31 -26.44
CA LEU A 778 26.59 -7.83 -25.07
C LEU A 778 26.99 -8.96 -24.08
N PRO A 779 27.73 -8.67 -23.00
CA PRO A 779 28.31 -7.37 -22.66
C PRO A 779 29.45 -6.96 -23.62
N ARG A 780 29.48 -5.70 -24.07
CA ARG A 780 30.48 -5.16 -25.00
C ARG A 780 31.54 -4.42 -24.22
N GLU A 781 32.82 -4.70 -24.52
CA GLU A 781 33.92 -3.89 -24.02
C GLU A 781 33.96 -2.54 -24.77
N VAL A 782 33.89 -1.45 -23.99
CA VAL A 782 33.96 -0.08 -24.51
C VAL A 782 35.42 0.35 -24.64
N GLY A 783 36.24 -0.12 -23.70
CA GLY A 783 37.68 0.13 -23.73
C GLY A 783 38.30 0.13 -22.32
N THR A 784 39.62 0.32 -22.27
CA THR A 784 40.42 0.41 -21.04
C THR A 784 41.12 1.75 -20.94
N TYR A 785 41.30 2.28 -19.73
CA TYR A 785 42.11 3.47 -19.47
C TYR A 785 42.70 3.44 -18.07
N GLU A 786 43.72 4.29 -17.84
CA GLU A 786 44.36 4.42 -16.54
C GLU A 786 43.63 5.46 -15.67
N GLU A 787 43.37 5.14 -14.44
CA GLU A 787 42.73 6.01 -13.45
C GLU A 787 43.44 5.88 -12.09
N ALA A 788 43.60 6.98 -11.38
CA ALA A 788 44.14 6.94 -10.03
C ALA A 788 43.13 6.31 -9.05
N ASN A 789 43.56 5.31 -8.29
CA ASN A 789 42.74 4.71 -7.25
C ASN A 789 42.43 5.75 -6.16
N ALA A 790 41.15 5.94 -5.84
CA ALA A 790 40.69 6.96 -4.88
C ALA A 790 41.22 6.77 -3.45
N GLU A 791 41.62 5.53 -3.08
CA GLU A 791 42.13 5.20 -1.73
C GLU A 791 43.65 5.20 -1.64
N THR A 792 44.36 4.78 -2.69
CA THR A 792 45.83 4.62 -2.70
C THR A 792 46.57 5.70 -3.51
N GLY A 793 45.90 6.40 -4.43
CA GLY A 793 46.52 7.35 -5.35
C GLY A 793 47.35 6.74 -6.50
N GLU A 794 47.46 5.41 -6.55
CA GLU A 794 48.23 4.71 -7.60
C GLU A 794 47.40 4.61 -8.89
N LEU A 795 48.05 4.74 -10.05
CA LEU A 795 47.40 4.53 -11.33
C LEU A 795 47.06 3.03 -11.53
N GLN A 796 45.82 2.76 -11.81
CA GLN A 796 45.33 1.40 -12.12
C GLN A 796 44.60 1.37 -13.47
N GLN A 797 44.75 0.29 -14.20
CA GLN A 797 43.95 0.04 -15.38
C GLN A 797 42.52 -0.28 -15.01
N VAL A 798 41.55 0.42 -15.63
CA VAL A 798 40.12 0.16 -15.47
C VAL A 798 39.50 -0.23 -16.81
N THR A 799 38.68 -1.27 -16.80
CA THR A 799 37.97 -1.74 -17.99
C THR A 799 36.51 -1.26 -17.91
N VAL A 800 36.00 -0.72 -19.00
CA VAL A 800 34.62 -0.28 -19.14
C VAL A 800 33.85 -1.23 -20.02
N MET A 801 32.75 -1.77 -19.50
CA MET A 801 31.82 -2.67 -20.18
C MET A 801 30.45 -2.02 -20.33
N ALA A 802 29.85 -2.14 -21.49
CA ALA A 802 28.45 -1.81 -21.72
C ALA A 802 27.58 -3.05 -21.55
N ASN A 803 26.57 -2.93 -20.70
CA ASN A 803 25.71 -4.05 -20.25
C ASN A 803 24.24 -3.67 -20.35
N ASN A 804 23.35 -4.66 -20.60
CA ASN A 804 21.92 -4.54 -20.44
C ASN A 804 21.49 -5.22 -19.12
N GLY A 805 20.76 -4.52 -18.28
CA GLY A 805 20.31 -5.01 -16.98
C GLY A 805 18.81 -4.82 -16.74
N ARG A 806 18.31 -5.35 -15.63
CA ARG A 806 16.88 -5.26 -15.23
C ARG A 806 16.30 -3.82 -15.28
N TYR A 807 17.16 -2.82 -15.10
CA TYR A 807 16.76 -1.41 -15.06
C TYR A 807 17.11 -0.64 -16.34
N GLY A 808 17.52 -1.35 -17.40
CA GLY A 808 17.92 -0.80 -18.69
C GLY A 808 19.44 -0.81 -18.93
N PRO A 809 19.92 -0.17 -20.02
CA PRO A 809 21.32 -0.17 -20.42
C PRO A 809 22.19 0.64 -19.45
N TYR A 810 23.39 0.13 -19.18
CA TYR A 810 24.34 0.75 -18.26
C TYR A 810 25.79 0.41 -18.58
N LEU A 811 26.69 1.28 -18.16
CA LEU A 811 28.14 1.03 -18.17
C LEU A 811 28.61 0.51 -16.81
N THR A 812 29.55 -0.41 -16.84
CA THR A 812 30.28 -0.87 -15.65
C THR A 812 31.76 -0.55 -15.82
N LYS A 813 32.33 0.17 -14.87
CA LYS A 813 33.78 0.40 -14.76
C LYS A 813 34.31 -0.53 -13.66
N THR A 814 35.30 -1.35 -13.98
CA THR A 814 35.89 -2.30 -13.03
C THR A 814 37.39 -2.08 -12.95
N GLY A 815 37.91 -1.83 -11.73
CA GLY A 815 39.31 -1.68 -11.43
C GLY A 815 39.99 -3.04 -11.21
N VAL A 816 41.33 -3.03 -11.14
CA VAL A 816 42.16 -4.23 -10.89
C VAL A 816 41.88 -4.85 -9.52
N ASP A 817 41.38 -4.06 -8.57
CA ASP A 817 40.93 -4.47 -7.23
C ASP A 817 39.57 -5.22 -7.22
N GLY A 818 38.96 -5.38 -8.38
CA GLY A 818 37.64 -6.00 -8.55
C GLY A 818 36.47 -5.14 -8.09
N LYS A 819 36.69 -3.93 -7.62
CA LYS A 819 35.59 -2.98 -7.32
C LYS A 819 34.99 -2.44 -8.62
N SER A 820 33.69 -2.41 -8.72
CA SER A 820 32.98 -1.91 -9.89
C SER A 820 32.10 -0.70 -9.56
N ASP A 821 32.08 0.27 -10.48
CA ASP A 821 31.16 1.41 -10.48
C ASP A 821 30.27 1.36 -11.72
N THR A 822 29.05 1.88 -11.64
CA THR A 822 28.05 1.76 -12.71
C THR A 822 27.42 3.13 -13.03
N ARG A 823 27.11 3.35 -14.33
CA ARG A 823 26.34 4.50 -14.81
C ARG A 823 25.28 4.04 -15.82
N SER A 824 24.04 4.54 -15.68
CA SER A 824 22.99 4.27 -16.66
C SER A 824 23.23 5.06 -17.94
N LEU A 825 22.92 4.45 -19.08
CA LEU A 825 22.87 5.10 -20.37
C LEU A 825 21.49 5.73 -20.61
N ALA A 826 21.41 6.70 -21.50
CA ALA A 826 20.20 7.48 -21.73
C ALA A 826 19.20 6.78 -22.63
N SER A 827 19.65 5.94 -23.57
CA SER A 827 18.81 5.18 -24.49
C SER A 827 19.35 3.76 -24.70
N GLU A 828 18.49 2.88 -25.23
CA GLU A 828 18.87 1.48 -25.55
C GLU A 828 19.89 1.44 -26.70
N ASP A 829 19.82 2.34 -27.67
CA ASP A 829 20.76 2.42 -28.81
C ASP A 829 22.17 2.86 -28.39
N GLU A 830 22.24 3.67 -27.34
CA GLU A 830 23.52 4.21 -26.83
C GLU A 830 24.46 3.09 -26.35
N ILE A 831 23.93 1.93 -25.96
CA ILE A 831 24.72 0.77 -25.50
C ILE A 831 25.67 0.23 -26.58
N PHE A 832 25.30 0.36 -27.86
CA PHE A 832 26.08 -0.10 -29.00
C PHE A 832 27.02 0.98 -29.54
N THR A 833 26.72 2.27 -29.30
CA THR A 833 27.41 3.40 -29.90
C THR A 833 28.33 4.13 -28.92
N VAL A 834 28.17 3.97 -27.62
CA VAL A 834 28.98 4.64 -26.60
C VAL A 834 30.45 4.28 -26.76
N ASP A 835 31.31 5.29 -26.84
CA ASP A 835 32.77 5.19 -26.89
C ASP A 835 33.43 5.45 -25.52
N LEU A 836 34.76 5.29 -25.46
CA LEU A 836 35.51 5.40 -24.23
C LEU A 836 35.50 6.83 -23.66
N ASP A 837 35.51 7.84 -24.52
CA ASP A 837 35.56 9.25 -24.08
C ASP A 837 34.21 9.66 -23.47
N LYS A 838 33.12 9.27 -24.06
CA LYS A 838 31.76 9.41 -23.49
C LYS A 838 31.59 8.63 -22.19
N ALA A 839 32.15 7.43 -22.11
CA ALA A 839 32.16 6.66 -20.88
C ALA A 839 32.93 7.36 -19.76
N LYS A 840 34.11 7.90 -20.03
CA LYS A 840 34.91 8.72 -19.07
C LYS A 840 34.12 9.94 -18.59
N GLU A 841 33.45 10.65 -19.51
CA GLU A 841 32.59 11.78 -19.18
C GLU A 841 31.50 11.37 -18.18
N LEU A 842 30.78 10.28 -18.45
CA LEU A 842 29.72 9.75 -17.59
C LEU A 842 30.24 9.33 -16.21
N PHE A 843 31.41 8.71 -16.12
CA PHE A 843 32.03 8.33 -14.84
C PHE A 843 32.61 9.52 -14.06
N SER A 844 32.96 10.63 -14.71
CA SER A 844 33.38 11.84 -14.04
C SER A 844 32.26 12.59 -13.33
N GLN A 845 31.00 12.34 -13.72
CA GLN A 845 29.82 12.92 -13.08
C GLN A 845 29.56 12.30 -11.72
N PRO A 846 29.08 13.04 -10.70
CA PRO A 846 28.78 12.47 -9.39
C PRO A 846 27.66 11.45 -9.47
N LYS A 847 27.81 10.30 -8.78
CA LYS A 847 26.80 9.27 -8.70
C LYS A 847 25.60 9.81 -7.93
N TYR A 848 24.46 9.94 -8.60
CA TYR A 848 23.21 10.31 -7.94
C TYR A 848 22.81 9.21 -6.96
N GLY A 849 22.84 9.53 -5.67
CA GLY A 849 22.38 8.64 -4.61
C GLY A 849 20.89 8.30 -4.77
N ARG A 850 20.47 7.14 -4.25
CA ARG A 850 19.08 6.67 -4.17
C ARG A 850 18.17 7.66 -3.40
N GLY A 851 17.84 8.79 -4.02
CA GLY A 851 16.78 9.67 -3.61
C GLY A 851 15.95 9.93 -4.84
N ARG A 852 14.63 9.68 -4.78
CA ARG A 852 13.63 9.86 -5.83
C ARG A 852 14.00 10.95 -6.83
N GLY A 853 14.82 10.61 -7.81
CA GLY A 853 15.21 11.46 -8.92
C GLY A 853 14.14 11.41 -9.99
N ARG A 854 13.71 12.54 -10.48
CA ARG A 854 13.01 12.70 -11.74
C ARG A 854 13.80 11.93 -12.79
N GLY A 855 13.15 10.95 -13.44
CA GLY A 855 13.69 10.30 -14.61
C GLY A 855 14.13 11.35 -15.64
N ALA A 856 15.20 11.06 -16.36
CA ALA A 856 15.58 11.84 -17.53
C ALA A 856 14.34 12.06 -18.40
N ALA A 857 14.15 13.28 -18.88
CA ALA A 857 12.99 13.62 -19.70
C ALA A 857 13.00 12.69 -20.92
N LYS A 858 11.94 11.90 -21.10
CA LYS A 858 11.74 11.12 -22.32
C LYS A 858 11.85 12.06 -23.54
N PRO A 859 12.43 11.63 -24.65
CA PRO A 859 12.44 12.43 -25.88
C PRO A 859 10.99 12.84 -26.22
N PRO A 860 10.78 14.01 -26.83
CA PRO A 860 9.45 14.45 -27.20
C PRO A 860 8.82 13.44 -28.18
N LEU A 861 7.55 13.14 -28.00
CA LEU A 861 6.78 12.30 -28.94
C LEU A 861 6.74 12.91 -30.33
N ARG A 862 6.69 14.25 -30.40
CA ARG A 862 6.74 15.01 -31.65
C ARG A 862 7.26 16.43 -31.40
N ASP A 863 8.03 16.91 -32.35
CA ASP A 863 8.47 18.29 -32.44
C ASP A 863 7.53 19.09 -33.37
N LEU A 864 6.99 20.18 -32.89
CA LEU A 864 6.01 21.01 -33.61
C LEU A 864 6.64 22.30 -34.15
N GLY A 865 7.94 22.52 -33.92
CA GLY A 865 8.65 23.72 -34.35
C GLY A 865 8.47 24.91 -33.40
N VAL A 866 8.74 26.10 -33.93
CA VAL A 866 8.71 27.37 -33.16
C VAL A 866 7.36 28.03 -33.27
N ASP A 867 6.71 28.34 -32.14
CA ASP A 867 5.46 29.12 -32.07
C ASP A 867 5.75 30.56 -32.58
N PRO A 868 5.08 31.03 -33.66
CA PRO A 868 5.36 32.31 -34.27
C PRO A 868 5.05 33.51 -33.36
N GLU A 869 4.13 33.37 -32.39
CA GLU A 869 3.79 34.48 -31.48
C GLU A 869 4.80 34.61 -30.31
N THR A 870 5.28 33.49 -29.77
CA THR A 870 6.14 33.51 -28.59
C THR A 870 7.59 33.26 -28.89
N GLN A 871 7.94 32.89 -30.12
CA GLN A 871 9.29 32.51 -30.55
C GLN A 871 9.89 31.37 -29.72
N LYS A 872 9.03 30.53 -29.12
CA LYS A 872 9.44 29.38 -28.31
C LYS A 872 9.24 28.09 -29.06
N HIS A 873 10.14 27.15 -28.83
CA HIS A 873 10.09 25.81 -29.39
C HIS A 873 9.03 24.98 -28.71
N VAL A 874 8.10 24.39 -29.47
CA VAL A 874 6.95 23.64 -28.95
C VAL A 874 7.10 22.16 -29.27
N THR A 875 6.94 21.32 -28.27
CA THR A 875 7.04 19.86 -28.40
C THR A 875 5.87 19.18 -27.71
N ILE A 876 5.51 17.98 -28.20
CA ILE A 876 4.60 17.06 -27.51
C ILE A 876 5.43 16.06 -26.74
N LYS A 877 5.13 15.90 -25.45
CA LYS A 877 5.81 14.97 -24.55
C LYS A 877 4.81 14.03 -23.88
N GLU A 878 5.27 12.85 -23.53
CA GLU A 878 4.50 11.90 -22.71
C GLU A 878 4.64 12.25 -21.23
N GLY A 879 3.53 12.45 -20.54
CA GLY A 879 3.49 12.73 -19.11
C GLY A 879 2.72 11.66 -18.33
N PHE A 880 2.77 11.74 -17.03
CA PHE A 880 2.07 10.82 -16.11
C PHE A 880 0.54 10.77 -16.37
N TYR A 881 -0.02 11.84 -16.93
CA TYR A 881 -1.47 11.97 -17.26
C TYR A 881 -1.74 11.90 -18.77
N GLY A 882 -0.85 11.33 -19.56
CA GLY A 882 -0.94 11.25 -21.03
C GLY A 882 -0.12 12.32 -21.75
N ALA A 883 -0.23 12.34 -23.09
CA ALA A 883 0.50 13.29 -23.92
C ALA A 883 0.15 14.74 -23.62
N TYR A 884 1.14 15.62 -23.64
CA TYR A 884 0.95 17.05 -23.41
C TYR A 884 1.84 17.89 -24.31
N ILE A 885 1.34 19.06 -24.69
CA ILE A 885 2.05 20.08 -25.48
C ILE A 885 2.80 20.99 -24.51
N THR A 886 4.05 21.34 -24.82
CA THR A 886 4.85 22.24 -23.97
C THR A 886 5.77 23.12 -24.79
N ASP A 887 5.93 24.38 -24.34
CA ASP A 887 6.92 25.34 -24.81
C ASP A 887 8.11 25.52 -23.80
N GLY A 888 8.20 24.58 -22.85
CA GLY A 888 9.21 24.65 -21.77
C GLY A 888 8.73 25.43 -20.53
N GLU A 889 7.78 26.36 -20.66
CA GLU A 889 7.21 27.15 -19.56
C GLU A 889 5.74 26.80 -19.29
N THR A 890 4.96 26.62 -20.35
CA THR A 890 3.53 26.30 -20.29
C THR A 890 3.31 24.87 -20.75
N ASN A 891 2.52 24.13 -19.97
CA ASN A 891 2.15 22.74 -20.30
C ASN A 891 0.62 22.65 -20.47
N ARG A 892 0.17 22.01 -21.54
CA ARG A 892 -1.22 21.73 -21.82
C ARG A 892 -1.39 20.25 -22.14
N THR A 893 -2.19 19.53 -21.37
CA THR A 893 -2.56 18.14 -21.72
C THR A 893 -3.23 18.12 -23.08
N LEU A 894 -2.87 17.20 -23.94
CA LEU A 894 -3.47 17.02 -25.26
C LEU A 894 -4.93 16.56 -25.07
N PRO A 895 -5.92 17.32 -25.56
CA PRO A 895 -7.32 16.89 -25.48
C PRO A 895 -7.54 15.56 -26.22
N LYS A 896 -8.41 14.69 -25.73
CA LYS A 896 -8.66 13.34 -26.28
C LYS A 896 -9.04 13.29 -27.75
N GLN A 897 -9.55 14.37 -28.29
CA GLN A 897 -9.91 14.49 -29.71
C GLN A 897 -8.72 14.67 -30.65
N TYR A 898 -7.50 14.87 -30.14
CA TYR A 898 -6.28 15.00 -30.92
C TYR A 898 -5.31 13.88 -30.58
N ALA A 899 -4.78 13.22 -31.62
CA ALA A 899 -3.66 12.30 -31.47
C ALA A 899 -2.32 13.06 -31.55
N ALA A 900 -1.33 12.62 -30.78
CA ALA A 900 -0.01 13.25 -30.72
C ALA A 900 0.68 13.27 -32.09
N GLU A 901 0.42 12.25 -32.90
CA GLU A 901 1.02 12.05 -34.23
C GLU A 901 0.40 12.95 -35.30
N SER A 902 -0.87 13.37 -35.15
CA SER A 902 -1.64 14.01 -36.23
C SER A 902 -2.08 15.45 -35.94
N ILE A 903 -1.90 15.98 -34.72
CA ILE A 903 -2.31 17.36 -34.42
C ILE A 903 -1.49 18.36 -35.26
N GLU A 904 -2.16 19.32 -35.86
CA GLU A 904 -1.51 20.38 -36.63
C GLU A 904 -0.77 21.37 -35.71
N PRO A 905 0.45 21.83 -36.07
CA PRO A 905 1.24 22.77 -35.24
C PRO A 905 0.46 24.03 -34.84
N ALA A 906 -0.30 24.63 -35.78
CA ALA A 906 -1.11 25.82 -35.52
C ALA A 906 -2.15 25.61 -34.40
N GLU A 907 -2.77 24.44 -34.37
CA GLU A 907 -3.76 24.10 -33.36
C GLU A 907 -3.10 23.86 -31.99
N ALA A 908 -1.92 23.22 -31.94
CA ALA A 908 -1.16 23.04 -30.73
C ALA A 908 -0.71 24.39 -30.12
N PHE A 909 -0.28 25.34 -30.97
CA PHE A 909 0.07 26.71 -30.54
C PHE A 909 -1.15 27.44 -29.98
N ARG A 910 -2.32 27.34 -30.64
CA ARG A 910 -3.58 27.91 -30.15
C ARG A 910 -3.93 27.35 -28.76
N LEU A 911 -3.83 26.03 -28.56
CA LEU A 911 -4.09 25.36 -27.27
C LEU A 911 -3.16 25.84 -26.15
N LEU A 912 -1.87 26.07 -26.48
CA LEU A 912 -0.92 26.66 -25.53
C LEU A 912 -1.22 28.14 -25.24
N ALA A 913 -1.62 28.93 -26.24
CA ALA A 913 -2.00 30.33 -26.06
C ALA A 913 -3.23 30.44 -25.15
N GLU A 914 -4.26 29.61 -25.34
CA GLU A 914 -5.41 29.52 -24.45
C GLU A 914 -5.00 29.19 -23.01
N LYS A 915 -4.06 28.27 -22.85
CA LYS A 915 -3.56 27.89 -21.51
C LYS A 915 -2.78 29.02 -20.85
N ARG A 916 -2.01 29.78 -21.61
CA ARG A 916 -1.29 30.96 -21.12
C ARG A 916 -2.28 32.04 -20.66
N ALA A 917 -3.37 32.27 -21.42
CA ALA A 917 -4.42 33.23 -21.11
C ALA A 917 -5.17 32.88 -19.81
N GLN A 918 -5.32 31.59 -19.47
CA GLN A 918 -5.93 31.11 -18.21
C GLN A 918 -5.06 31.31 -16.97
N GLY A 919 -3.79 31.71 -17.14
CA GLY A 919 -2.84 31.90 -16.05
C GLY A 919 -2.36 30.60 -15.38
N PRO A 920 -1.38 30.66 -14.45
CA PRO A 920 -0.85 29.48 -13.81
C PRO A 920 -1.88 28.81 -12.91
N SER A 921 -2.12 27.53 -13.13
CA SER A 921 -2.99 26.72 -12.29
C SER A 921 -2.50 26.71 -10.83
N LYS A 922 -3.41 26.83 -9.86
CA LYS A 922 -3.12 26.87 -8.41
C LYS A 922 -2.50 25.60 -7.82
N ARG A 923 -2.05 24.66 -8.64
CA ARG A 923 -1.40 23.39 -8.21
C ARG A 923 0.07 23.41 -8.55
N GLY A 924 0.93 23.75 -7.59
CA GLY A 924 2.39 23.64 -7.77
C GLY A 924 3.24 24.41 -6.78
N ARG A 925 2.88 24.44 -5.49
CA ARG A 925 3.86 24.83 -4.46
C ARG A 925 4.58 23.58 -3.92
N GLY A 926 5.67 23.21 -4.57
CA GLY A 926 6.60 22.19 -4.14
C GLY A 926 8.03 22.67 -4.15
N ARG A 927 8.57 22.90 -2.97
CA ARG A 927 9.99 22.89 -2.58
C ARG A 927 10.96 23.90 -3.19
N LYS A 928 11.23 24.95 -2.43
CA LYS A 928 12.53 25.64 -2.44
C LYS A 928 13.55 24.80 -1.65
N ALA A 929 14.65 24.43 -2.30
CA ALA A 929 15.82 23.89 -1.66
C ALA A 929 16.50 24.98 -0.82
N SER A 930 16.86 24.64 0.44
CA SER A 930 17.66 25.49 1.30
C SER A 930 19.13 25.43 0.85
N ALA A 931 19.67 26.52 0.35
CA ALA A 931 21.11 26.71 0.18
C ALA A 931 21.69 27.46 1.39
N LYS A 932 22.76 26.89 1.92
CA LYS A 932 23.58 27.44 3.01
C LYS A 932 24.08 28.86 2.68
N LYS A 933 23.97 29.75 3.68
CA LYS A 933 24.65 31.05 3.70
C LYS A 933 26.16 30.87 3.73
N THR A 934 26.83 31.50 2.80
CA THR A 934 28.17 32.08 2.99
C THR A 934 28.13 33.51 2.55
N THR A 935 28.65 34.37 3.41
CA THR A 935 28.72 35.82 3.31
C THR A 935 29.79 36.27 2.31
N ALA A 936 29.46 37.19 1.40
CA ALA A 936 30.34 38.24 1.00
C ALA A 936 29.57 39.37 0.27
N LYS A 937 29.90 40.59 0.64
CA LYS A 937 29.42 41.87 0.13
C LYS A 937 29.75 42.09 -1.37
N SER A 938 28.79 42.61 -2.11
CA SER A 938 29.06 43.89 -2.87
C SER A 938 27.80 44.31 -3.65
N THR A 939 27.62 45.61 -3.69
CA THR A 939 26.62 46.46 -4.28
C THR A 939 26.58 46.36 -5.83
N LYS A 940 25.34 46.23 -6.40
CA LYS A 940 24.92 47.04 -7.55
C LYS A 940 23.39 46.84 -7.76
N ALA A 941 22.71 48.01 -7.91
CA ALA A 941 21.29 48.12 -8.19
C ALA A 941 20.91 47.48 -9.54
N GLY A 942 20.03 46.51 -9.53
CA GLY A 942 19.40 45.95 -10.73
C GLY A 942 17.90 46.27 -10.75
N LYS A 943 17.34 46.56 -11.92
CA LYS A 943 15.92 46.91 -12.14
C LYS A 943 15.00 45.85 -11.52
N PRO A 944 13.87 46.30 -10.91
CA PRO A 944 12.92 45.36 -10.28
C PRO A 944 12.29 44.40 -11.30
N ASN A 945 12.09 43.16 -10.91
CA ASN A 945 11.44 42.15 -11.74
C ASN A 945 9.93 42.40 -11.88
N ALA A 946 9.28 41.83 -12.89
CA ALA A 946 7.86 42.07 -13.20
C ALA A 946 6.92 41.80 -12.01
N ALA A 947 7.26 40.87 -11.12
CA ALA A 947 6.46 40.54 -9.93
C ALA A 947 6.60 41.58 -8.81
N GLU A 948 7.77 42.19 -8.68
CA GLU A 948 8.02 43.29 -7.76
C GLU A 948 7.31 44.56 -8.21
N LYS A 949 7.31 44.82 -9.51
CA LYS A 949 6.56 45.93 -10.12
C LYS A 949 5.05 45.75 -9.90
N ALA A 950 4.52 44.58 -10.19
CA ALA A 950 3.08 44.30 -9.97
C ALA A 950 2.65 44.42 -8.50
N ARG A 951 3.53 44.08 -7.54
CA ARG A 951 3.27 44.30 -6.11
C ARG A 951 3.31 45.78 -5.72
N ALA A 952 4.25 46.53 -6.27
CA ALA A 952 4.36 47.97 -6.06
C ALA A 952 3.11 48.67 -6.63
N ASP A 953 2.71 48.39 -7.85
CA ASP A 953 1.52 48.93 -8.50
C ASP A 953 0.24 48.62 -7.70
N ARG A 954 0.09 47.37 -7.18
CA ARG A 954 -1.03 47.01 -6.33
C ARG A 954 -1.02 47.79 -5.01
N ARG A 955 0.11 47.93 -4.35
CA ARG A 955 0.23 48.67 -3.08
C ARG A 955 -0.08 50.16 -3.28
N ALA A 956 0.36 50.76 -4.40
CA ALA A 956 -0.02 52.09 -4.74
C ALA A 956 -1.56 52.27 -4.87
N LYS A 957 -2.23 51.34 -5.52
CA LYS A 957 -3.70 51.34 -5.65
C LYS A 957 -4.43 51.09 -4.32
N VAL A 958 -3.88 50.18 -3.47
CA VAL A 958 -4.40 49.97 -2.11
C VAL A 958 -4.28 51.24 -1.26
N ARG A 959 -3.16 51.95 -1.36
CA ARG A 959 -2.94 53.22 -0.66
C ARG A 959 -3.94 54.29 -1.12
N GLU A 960 -4.10 54.51 -2.44
CA GLU A 960 -5.04 55.46 -3.02
C GLU A 960 -6.47 55.24 -2.51
N LEU A 961 -6.94 54.01 -2.49
CA LEU A 961 -8.31 53.68 -2.05
C LEU A 961 -8.46 53.71 -0.52
N ALA A 962 -7.38 53.40 0.22
CA ALA A 962 -7.36 53.54 1.67
C ALA A 962 -7.34 54.99 2.12
N ASP A 963 -6.66 55.88 1.38
CA ASP A 963 -6.68 57.33 1.63
C ASP A 963 -8.06 57.96 1.41
N GLN A 964 -8.91 57.34 0.59
CA GLN A 964 -10.32 57.67 0.43
C GLN A 964 -11.22 57.13 1.56
N GLY A 965 -10.68 56.52 2.60
CA GLY A 965 -11.42 55.97 3.76
C GLY A 965 -12.12 54.63 3.48
N TRP A 966 -11.79 53.91 2.40
CA TRP A 966 -12.45 52.65 2.09
C TRP A 966 -12.06 51.51 3.01
N ALA A 967 -13.03 50.68 3.39
CA ALA A 967 -12.78 49.48 4.16
C ALA A 967 -12.03 48.41 3.34
N ASN A 968 -11.21 47.55 3.99
CA ASN A 968 -10.41 46.52 3.34
C ASN A 968 -11.21 45.59 2.42
N THR A 969 -12.43 45.25 2.78
CA THR A 969 -13.33 44.42 1.99
C THR A 969 -13.76 45.11 0.68
N ARG A 970 -14.01 46.42 0.74
CA ARG A 970 -14.37 47.22 -0.43
C ARG A 970 -13.17 47.43 -1.37
N ILE A 971 -11.99 47.72 -0.82
CA ILE A 971 -10.74 47.82 -1.60
C ILE A 971 -10.44 46.49 -2.27
N ALA A 972 -10.58 45.39 -1.57
CA ALA A 972 -10.33 44.02 -2.07
C ALA A 972 -11.21 43.70 -3.28
N LYS A 973 -12.49 44.10 -3.23
CA LYS A 973 -13.46 43.91 -4.34
C LYS A 973 -13.05 44.73 -5.57
N GLU A 974 -12.63 45.95 -5.36
CA GLU A 974 -12.27 46.90 -6.43
C GLU A 974 -10.98 46.49 -7.19
N ILE A 975 -9.99 45.98 -6.44
CA ILE A 975 -8.70 45.60 -7.06
C ILE A 975 -8.62 44.08 -7.39
N GLY A 976 -9.74 43.36 -7.31
CA GLY A 976 -9.77 41.92 -7.61
C GLY A 976 -8.89 41.06 -6.68
N SER A 977 -8.84 41.38 -5.38
CA SER A 977 -7.96 40.74 -4.40
C SER A 977 -8.75 40.27 -3.15
N THR A 978 -8.05 39.84 -2.10
CA THR A 978 -8.68 39.48 -0.82
C THR A 978 -8.48 40.54 0.26
N ALA A 979 -9.41 40.66 1.21
CA ALA A 979 -9.28 41.59 2.32
C ALA A 979 -8.01 41.34 3.15
N ALA A 980 -7.56 40.08 3.26
CA ALA A 980 -6.32 39.70 3.91
C ALA A 980 -5.07 40.21 3.13
N THR A 981 -5.11 40.18 1.78
CA THR A 981 -4.02 40.72 0.95
C THR A 981 -3.96 42.23 1.06
N VAL A 982 -5.11 42.91 1.06
CA VAL A 982 -5.20 44.37 1.27
C VAL A 982 -4.66 44.76 2.64
N LYS A 983 -5.01 44.04 3.70
CA LYS A 983 -4.46 44.25 5.03
C LYS A 983 -2.93 44.09 5.04
N ALA A 984 -2.42 43.03 4.45
CA ALA A 984 -0.97 42.77 4.36
C ALA A 984 -0.23 43.86 3.56
N ASP A 985 -0.84 44.42 2.53
CA ASP A 985 -0.26 45.54 1.78
C ASP A 985 -0.28 46.83 2.58
N ILE A 986 -1.32 47.11 3.37
CA ILE A 986 -1.41 48.25 4.28
C ILE A 986 -0.37 48.11 5.41
N ASP A 987 -0.25 46.93 6.04
CA ASP A 987 0.72 46.64 7.08
C ASP A 987 2.16 46.83 6.53
N TRP A 988 2.40 46.43 5.27
CA TRP A 988 3.69 46.63 4.61
C TRP A 988 3.98 48.13 4.36
N LEU A 989 3.00 48.91 3.85
CA LEU A 989 3.10 50.37 3.65
C LEU A 989 3.40 51.06 5.00
N THR A 990 2.73 50.66 6.05
CA THR A 990 2.99 51.20 7.42
C THR A 990 4.41 50.92 7.86
N ALA A 991 4.88 49.67 7.69
CA ALA A 991 6.19 49.23 8.18
C ALA A 991 7.37 49.75 7.33
N ASN A 992 7.19 49.99 6.02
CA ASN A 992 8.28 50.34 5.12
C ASN A 992 8.26 51.76 4.57
N GLU A 993 7.07 52.42 4.55
CA GLU A 993 6.86 53.78 4.03
C GLU A 993 6.29 54.74 5.08
N GLY A 994 6.10 54.27 6.31
CA GLY A 994 5.55 55.14 7.41
C GLY A 994 4.07 55.56 7.18
N TYR A 995 3.34 54.78 6.37
CA TYR A 995 1.98 55.09 6.00
C TYR A 995 1.03 55.01 7.22
N SER A 996 0.29 56.11 7.47
CA SER A 996 -0.75 56.13 8.48
C SER A 996 -2.12 56.20 7.78
N ARG A 997 -2.92 55.17 7.96
CA ARG A 997 -4.24 55.06 7.33
C ARG A 997 -5.27 56.00 7.95
N PRO A 998 -6.03 56.78 7.13
CA PRO A 998 -7.19 57.55 7.58
C PRO A 998 -8.30 56.67 8.20
N GLU A 999 -9.16 57.27 9.00
CA GLU A 999 -10.30 56.61 9.58
C GLU A 999 -11.28 56.08 8.49
N VAL A 1000 -11.77 54.87 8.67
CA VAL A 1000 -12.65 54.20 7.68
C VAL A 1000 -14.04 54.84 7.76
N VAL A 1001 -14.47 55.45 6.65
CA VAL A 1001 -15.80 56.05 6.55
C VAL A 1001 -16.84 54.93 6.30
N PRO A 1002 -17.88 54.78 7.13
CA PRO A 1002 -18.96 53.83 6.88
C PRO A 1002 -19.62 54.13 5.53
N ALA A 1003 -19.84 53.09 4.71
CA ALA A 1003 -20.61 53.27 3.47
C ALA A 1003 -22.05 53.65 3.82
N ARG A 1004 -22.52 54.79 3.28
CA ARG A 1004 -23.96 55.16 3.30
C ARG A 1004 -24.73 54.30 2.33
#